data_14ca4b7b2679eeccdb22a3197b8edc0c
#
_entry.id   14ca4b7b2679eeccdb22a3197b8edc0c
#
_cell.length_a   1.000
_cell.length_b   1.000
_cell.length_c   1.000
_cell.angle_alpha   90.00
_cell.angle_beta   90.00
_cell.angle_gamma   90.00
#
_symmetry.space_group_name_H-M   'P 1'
#
loop_
_entity.id
_entity.type
_entity.pdbx_description
1 polymer ?
#
loop_
_entity_poly.entity_id
_entity_poly.type
_entity_poly.pdbx_seq_one_letter_code
_entity_poly.pdbx_strand_id
1 'polypeptide(L)'
;MPRYFLTRLAVEGFRGVNNENDPLDISFRPDTVNSVFAVNGIGKSSIFEALCYAIHGTIPKLQLLQAQERPQDYYSNRFHSKNTATILAEFQPDDGAPPVSIRIDRDAGGNRTVTSPSGHPDPEEFLATLKAAFALLDYRTFARFIEESPLERGRAFSALLGLAEYSDCRQALQAASDSRALNTDLEIKVLTTMVSAAQKAAQRTLVTLRSSYENVTGKPLEDIDKLDECAAEVTAALGNVDLLKPLFMGKTLDEIDFENIKTAIKTAEGGGKRRELEETMGSIAALEALAVHNLAAIAAEQEKISTLVDERDKLLALTRGDLFKRLYESASEVISEGVWTEDERCPLCENELSSSISGHVTEQLAQYTDAAAKIAEIRDTWQASAWKKCLSAHEAAVPLAVEPQNRQLSALDGEISAGEISRNDLAAAVNWTSELTGTVAGTLKAAEDRKEELERELPPSLVQLTEQVEYGRQFKDSLKLYRDNQREEAARQARLDIRERWKSFLSKATAVFADAEAALSQARIKGIDAEYKSMFREIMKVGDVVPDLRRVDDREDLHVQLSDFHGQRRLSARALLSESYRNALAISVFLAAALKHSGPPRFVVLDDVTSSFDAGHQYFLMELIRTKLQQPQNSDGLQFIILSHDGLLEKYFDRLGSTPGWHHNKLQGSPPMGAILHQAQGADRLKTMITSLLSAGQVTQAESLIRQYLEYKLQQIIRRVDIPVPIDFAIKDTSRMVRNCLDAITSAIELHKKAGTLALGEQQIQDIDTSHVPAIVGNWVSHYETGSGSSLSAPALGGVITSIDELAECFRYDDTSGGSSVRRWYKALDRR
;
A
#
# COMPACT_ATOMS: atom_id res chain seq x y z
N MET A 1 -12.07 -27.17 -0.06
CA MET A 1 -13.07 -26.15 -0.40
C MET A 1 -13.56 -26.42 -1.81
N PRO A 2 -14.87 -26.22 -2.12
CA PRO A 2 -15.37 -26.35 -3.48
C PRO A 2 -14.66 -25.35 -4.40
N ARG A 3 -14.51 -25.73 -5.65
CA ARG A 3 -13.94 -24.89 -6.69
C ARG A 3 -15.07 -24.29 -7.51
N TYR A 4 -14.92 -23.05 -7.96
CA TYR A 4 -16.00 -22.31 -8.59
C TYR A 4 -15.68 -21.92 -10.03
N PHE A 5 -16.67 -22.08 -10.90
CA PHE A 5 -16.68 -21.64 -12.28
C PHE A 5 -17.64 -20.46 -12.43
N LEU A 6 -17.30 -19.49 -13.25
CA LEU A 6 -18.19 -18.36 -13.58
C LEU A 6 -19.22 -18.80 -14.61
N THR A 7 -20.52 -18.75 -14.29
CA THR A 7 -21.59 -19.18 -15.20
C THR A 7 -22.42 -18.05 -15.77
N ARG A 8 -22.47 -16.89 -15.10
CA ARG A 8 -23.23 -15.72 -15.58
C ARG A 8 -22.62 -14.44 -15.08
N LEU A 9 -22.70 -13.43 -15.92
CA LEU A 9 -22.40 -12.05 -15.58
C LEU A 9 -23.45 -11.13 -16.17
N ALA A 10 -24.21 -10.41 -15.33
CA ALA A 10 -25.13 -9.38 -15.78
C ALA A 10 -24.66 -8.01 -15.28
N VAL A 11 -24.63 -7.00 -16.16
CA VAL A 11 -24.08 -5.67 -15.89
C VAL A 11 -25.04 -4.61 -16.37
N GLU A 12 -25.32 -3.63 -15.51
CA GLU A 12 -26.11 -2.43 -15.79
C GLU A 12 -25.44 -1.19 -15.19
N GLY A 13 -25.39 -0.11 -15.91
CA GLY A 13 -24.92 1.19 -15.42
C GLY A 13 -23.44 1.26 -15.04
N PHE A 14 -22.60 0.32 -15.49
CA PHE A 14 -21.20 0.23 -15.11
C PHE A 14 -20.27 0.56 -16.26
N ARG A 15 -19.37 1.52 -16.10
CA ARG A 15 -18.37 1.93 -17.08
C ARG A 15 -19.00 2.27 -18.44
N GLY A 16 -18.59 1.57 -19.50
CA GLY A 16 -19.15 1.70 -20.84
C GLY A 16 -20.50 1.00 -21.03
N VAL A 17 -20.96 0.18 -20.08
CA VAL A 17 -22.23 -0.54 -20.16
C VAL A 17 -23.34 0.31 -19.56
N ASN A 18 -24.22 0.91 -20.38
CA ASN A 18 -25.39 1.62 -19.89
C ASN A 18 -26.53 0.64 -19.57
N ASN A 19 -27.06 0.01 -20.58
CA ASN A 19 -28.07 -1.07 -20.48
C ASN A 19 -29.18 -0.82 -19.44
N GLU A 20 -29.68 0.40 -19.38
CA GLU A 20 -30.64 0.85 -18.36
C GLU A 20 -31.94 0.05 -18.41
N ASN A 21 -32.35 -0.50 -17.27
CA ASN A 21 -33.49 -1.39 -17.05
C ASN A 21 -33.46 -2.71 -17.86
N ASP A 22 -32.35 -3.03 -18.50
CA ASP A 22 -32.15 -4.24 -19.30
C ASP A 22 -30.68 -4.67 -19.28
N PRO A 23 -30.20 -5.23 -18.16
CA PRO A 23 -28.81 -5.58 -17.95
C PRO A 23 -28.21 -6.37 -19.09
N LEU A 24 -26.95 -6.05 -19.48
CA LEU A 24 -26.18 -6.92 -20.37
C LEU A 24 -25.95 -8.25 -19.65
N ASP A 25 -26.60 -9.30 -20.09
CA ASP A 25 -26.58 -10.64 -19.46
C ASP A 25 -25.78 -11.61 -20.33
N ILE A 26 -24.65 -12.09 -19.81
CA ILE A 26 -23.74 -13.00 -20.50
C ILE A 26 -23.67 -14.32 -19.76
N SER A 27 -24.02 -15.41 -20.43
CA SER A 27 -23.87 -16.76 -19.89
C SER A 27 -22.57 -17.41 -20.31
N PHE A 28 -21.94 -18.16 -19.41
CA PHE A 28 -20.73 -18.92 -19.63
C PHE A 28 -20.97 -20.41 -19.26
N ARG A 29 -20.25 -21.28 -19.90
CA ARG A 29 -20.32 -22.74 -19.63
C ARG A 29 -19.05 -23.21 -18.94
N PRO A 30 -19.15 -23.91 -17.82
CA PRO A 30 -17.98 -24.42 -17.09
C PRO A 30 -17.13 -25.40 -17.87
N ASP A 31 -17.77 -26.25 -18.70
CA ASP A 31 -17.20 -27.36 -19.44
C ASP A 31 -16.67 -27.00 -20.84
N THR A 32 -16.64 -25.71 -21.18
CA THR A 32 -16.25 -25.24 -22.52
C THR A 32 -15.28 -24.07 -22.45
N VAL A 33 -14.56 -23.82 -23.53
CA VAL A 33 -13.92 -22.52 -23.74
C VAL A 33 -15.01 -21.51 -24.10
N ASN A 34 -15.05 -20.41 -23.40
CA ASN A 34 -15.98 -19.32 -23.67
C ASN A 34 -15.25 -18.19 -24.38
N SER A 35 -15.81 -17.68 -25.45
CA SER A 35 -15.27 -16.48 -26.13
C SER A 35 -16.34 -15.41 -26.24
N VAL A 36 -15.92 -14.17 -26.03
CA VAL A 36 -16.75 -12.97 -26.21
C VAL A 36 -16.03 -12.06 -27.20
N PHE A 37 -16.64 -11.90 -28.36
CA PHE A 37 -16.14 -10.99 -29.38
C PHE A 37 -16.97 -9.69 -29.41
N ALA A 38 -16.26 -8.58 -29.48
CA ALA A 38 -16.85 -7.29 -29.79
C ALA A 38 -15.81 -6.37 -30.44
N VAL A 39 -16.20 -5.56 -31.37
CA VAL A 39 -15.31 -4.54 -31.95
C VAL A 39 -14.88 -3.52 -30.87
N ASN A 40 -13.83 -2.77 -31.17
CA ASN A 40 -13.35 -1.76 -30.23
C ASN A 40 -14.46 -0.74 -29.88
N GLY A 41 -14.54 -0.36 -28.61
CA GLY A 41 -15.53 0.57 -28.11
C GLY A 41 -16.88 -0.05 -27.69
N ILE A 42 -17.14 -1.36 -27.95
CA ILE A 42 -18.39 -2.03 -27.56
C ILE A 42 -18.42 -2.52 -26.11
N GLY A 43 -17.50 -2.09 -25.25
CA GLY A 43 -17.58 -2.38 -23.81
C GLY A 43 -16.94 -3.66 -23.32
N LYS A 44 -16.09 -4.38 -24.11
CA LYS A 44 -15.35 -5.56 -23.65
C LYS A 44 -14.57 -5.30 -22.34
N SER A 45 -13.74 -4.26 -22.35
CA SER A 45 -12.96 -3.91 -21.16
C SER A 45 -13.87 -3.55 -19.97
N SER A 46 -15.08 -3.04 -20.22
CA SER A 46 -16.07 -2.78 -19.15
C SER A 46 -16.60 -4.08 -18.53
N ILE A 47 -16.72 -5.16 -19.32
CA ILE A 47 -17.08 -6.50 -18.82
C ILE A 47 -15.95 -7.05 -17.94
N PHE A 48 -14.70 -6.95 -18.40
CA PHE A 48 -13.53 -7.33 -17.63
C PHE A 48 -13.40 -6.50 -16.35
N GLU A 49 -13.52 -5.18 -16.47
CA GLU A 49 -13.48 -4.25 -15.33
C GLU A 49 -14.63 -4.49 -14.33
N ALA A 50 -15.81 -4.97 -14.80
CA ALA A 50 -16.91 -5.37 -13.92
C ALA A 50 -16.54 -6.58 -13.05
N LEU A 51 -15.87 -7.58 -13.62
CA LEU A 51 -15.35 -8.72 -12.87
C LEU A 51 -14.24 -8.30 -11.90
N CYS A 52 -13.32 -7.40 -12.32
CA CYS A 52 -12.31 -6.83 -11.43
C CYS A 52 -12.98 -6.13 -10.24
N TYR A 53 -13.97 -5.28 -10.49
CA TYR A 53 -14.69 -4.57 -9.43
C TYR A 53 -15.47 -5.52 -8.53
N ALA A 54 -16.11 -6.54 -9.10
CA ALA A 54 -16.84 -7.54 -8.32
C ALA A 54 -15.90 -8.29 -7.36
N ILE A 55 -14.80 -8.85 -7.86
CA ILE A 55 -13.91 -9.72 -7.08
C ILE A 55 -12.93 -8.91 -6.22
N HIS A 56 -12.32 -7.85 -6.75
CA HIS A 56 -11.29 -7.09 -6.05
C HIS A 56 -11.82 -5.84 -5.33
N GLY A 57 -13.05 -5.40 -5.64
CA GLY A 57 -13.62 -4.15 -5.13
C GLY A 57 -13.09 -2.89 -5.82
N THR A 58 -12.11 -3.03 -6.71
CA THR A 58 -11.43 -1.93 -7.40
C THR A 58 -11.15 -2.26 -8.85
N ILE A 59 -10.88 -1.22 -9.65
CA ILE A 59 -10.43 -1.36 -11.03
C ILE A 59 -8.97 -0.88 -11.09
N PRO A 60 -8.00 -1.74 -11.45
CA PRO A 60 -6.57 -1.38 -11.43
C PRO A 60 -6.25 -0.12 -12.25
N LYS A 61 -6.93 0.07 -13.38
CA LYS A 61 -6.76 1.27 -14.22
C LYS A 61 -7.15 2.56 -13.51
N LEU A 62 -8.19 2.55 -12.69
CA LEU A 62 -8.66 3.73 -11.95
C LEU A 62 -7.78 4.03 -10.73
N GLN A 63 -7.12 3.03 -10.16
CA GLN A 63 -6.18 3.23 -9.06
C GLN A 63 -4.90 3.97 -9.48
N LEU A 64 -4.61 4.03 -10.78
CA LEU A 64 -3.48 4.79 -11.32
C LEU A 64 -3.79 6.28 -11.50
N LEU A 65 -5.05 6.67 -11.40
CA LEU A 65 -5.49 8.06 -11.50
C LEU A 65 -5.18 8.79 -10.20
N GLN A 66 -4.79 10.07 -10.33
CA GLN A 66 -4.61 10.93 -9.17
C GLN A 66 -5.97 11.32 -8.56
N ALA A 67 -5.98 11.75 -7.31
CA ALA A 67 -7.21 12.16 -6.62
C ALA A 67 -7.95 13.28 -7.37
N GLN A 68 -7.20 14.22 -7.97
CA GLN A 68 -7.74 15.32 -8.78
C GLN A 68 -8.51 14.86 -10.03
N GLU A 69 -8.20 13.66 -10.54
CA GLU A 69 -8.91 13.06 -11.67
C GLU A 69 -10.22 12.38 -11.26
N ARG A 70 -10.58 12.43 -9.99
CA ARG A 70 -11.81 11.86 -9.39
C ARG A 70 -12.08 10.42 -9.83
N PRO A 71 -11.24 9.44 -9.47
CA PRO A 71 -11.39 8.05 -9.92
C PRO A 71 -12.78 7.47 -9.64
N GLN A 72 -13.42 7.91 -8.56
CA GLN A 72 -14.75 7.42 -8.14
C GLN A 72 -15.86 7.71 -9.13
N ASP A 73 -15.74 8.79 -9.91
CA ASP A 73 -16.74 9.20 -10.91
C ASP A 73 -16.77 8.29 -12.14
N TYR A 74 -15.75 7.42 -12.30
CA TYR A 74 -15.60 6.60 -13.50
C TYR A 74 -16.04 5.14 -13.31
N TYR A 75 -16.56 4.76 -12.16
CA TYR A 75 -17.12 3.43 -11.95
C TYR A 75 -18.50 3.27 -12.57
N SER A 76 -19.39 4.23 -12.37
CA SER A 76 -20.71 4.23 -12.98
C SER A 76 -20.68 4.77 -14.41
N ASN A 77 -21.63 4.35 -15.25
CA ASN A 77 -21.82 4.93 -16.57
C ASN A 77 -22.41 6.33 -16.43
N ARG A 78 -21.73 7.33 -16.99
CA ARG A 78 -22.14 8.75 -16.87
C ARG A 78 -23.43 9.11 -17.62
N PHE A 79 -23.92 8.24 -18.48
CA PHE A 79 -25.15 8.41 -19.23
C PHE A 79 -26.31 7.60 -18.64
N HIS A 80 -26.06 6.86 -17.56
CA HIS A 80 -27.11 6.14 -16.83
C HIS A 80 -27.94 7.13 -16.00
N SER A 81 -29.28 7.14 -16.19
CA SER A 81 -30.14 8.18 -15.62
C SER A 81 -30.10 8.30 -14.10
N LYS A 82 -29.84 7.17 -13.41
CA LYS A 82 -29.79 7.10 -11.94
C LYS A 82 -28.37 7.23 -11.37
N ASN A 83 -27.36 7.31 -12.23
CA ASN A 83 -25.95 7.26 -11.83
C ASN A 83 -25.60 6.08 -10.87
N THR A 84 -26.29 4.95 -11.05
CA THR A 84 -26.06 3.71 -10.29
C THR A 84 -25.44 2.65 -11.17
N ALA A 85 -24.81 1.66 -10.57
CA ALA A 85 -24.32 0.49 -11.29
C ALA A 85 -24.69 -0.79 -10.54
N THR A 86 -25.07 -1.82 -11.28
CA THR A 86 -25.36 -3.16 -10.75
C THR A 86 -24.58 -4.20 -11.52
N ILE A 87 -23.93 -5.11 -10.79
CA ILE A 87 -23.24 -6.27 -11.34
C ILE A 87 -23.77 -7.50 -10.63
N LEU A 88 -24.25 -8.48 -11.38
CA LEU A 88 -24.62 -9.79 -10.86
C LEU A 88 -23.68 -10.86 -11.45
N ALA A 89 -22.99 -11.60 -10.61
CA ALA A 89 -22.13 -12.71 -11.00
C ALA A 89 -22.62 -14.00 -10.36
N GLU A 90 -22.69 -15.09 -11.15
CA GLU A 90 -23.07 -16.40 -10.66
C GLU A 90 -21.91 -17.37 -10.80
N PHE A 91 -21.66 -18.12 -9.73
CA PHE A 91 -20.55 -19.07 -9.63
C PHE A 91 -21.09 -20.46 -9.33
N GLN A 92 -20.76 -21.41 -10.20
CA GLN A 92 -21.13 -22.82 -10.05
C GLN A 92 -20.03 -23.57 -9.31
N PRO A 93 -20.31 -24.19 -8.16
CA PRO A 93 -19.34 -25.07 -7.51
C PRO A 93 -19.18 -26.40 -8.25
N ASP A 94 -18.00 -27.02 -8.15
CA ASP A 94 -17.66 -28.30 -8.80
C ASP A 94 -18.22 -29.56 -8.07
N ASP A 95 -18.73 -29.37 -6.88
CA ASP A 95 -19.33 -30.46 -6.04
C ASP A 95 -20.82 -30.71 -6.31
N GLY A 96 -21.41 -30.00 -7.27
CA GLY A 96 -22.81 -30.09 -7.64
C GLY A 96 -23.79 -29.37 -6.73
N ALA A 97 -23.30 -28.56 -5.79
CA ALA A 97 -24.14 -27.67 -4.98
C ALA A 97 -24.78 -26.56 -5.86
N PRO A 98 -25.85 -25.91 -5.40
CA PRO A 98 -26.48 -24.80 -6.11
C PRO A 98 -25.50 -23.66 -6.40
N PRO A 99 -25.68 -22.93 -7.52
CA PRO A 99 -24.86 -21.78 -7.86
C PRO A 99 -24.93 -20.68 -6.78
N VAL A 100 -23.81 -20.05 -6.52
CA VAL A 100 -23.72 -18.87 -5.65
C VAL A 100 -23.88 -17.62 -6.51
N SER A 101 -24.95 -16.86 -6.28
CA SER A 101 -25.19 -15.59 -6.96
C SER A 101 -24.79 -14.44 -6.04
N ILE A 102 -23.94 -13.57 -6.55
CA ILE A 102 -23.47 -12.36 -5.86
C ILE A 102 -23.88 -11.14 -6.66
N ARG A 103 -24.54 -10.21 -5.98
CA ARG A 103 -24.94 -8.91 -6.54
C ARG A 103 -24.16 -7.81 -5.89
N ILE A 104 -23.56 -6.97 -6.71
CA ILE A 104 -22.81 -5.78 -6.32
C ILE A 104 -23.58 -4.57 -6.85
N ASP A 105 -24.05 -3.74 -5.95
CA ASP A 105 -24.70 -2.47 -6.27
C ASP A 105 -23.76 -1.32 -5.89
N ARG A 106 -23.70 -0.32 -6.76
CA ARG A 106 -23.05 0.95 -6.48
C ARG A 106 -24.12 2.04 -6.58
N ASP A 107 -24.36 2.75 -5.51
CA ASP A 107 -25.32 3.84 -5.47
C ASP A 107 -24.77 5.14 -6.12
N ALA A 108 -25.65 6.15 -6.26
CA ALA A 108 -25.27 7.44 -6.79
C ALA A 108 -24.26 8.21 -5.92
N GLY A 109 -24.15 7.87 -4.64
CA GLY A 109 -23.15 8.39 -3.71
C GLY A 109 -21.80 7.67 -3.80
N GLY A 110 -21.69 6.62 -4.62
CA GLY A 110 -20.47 5.88 -4.81
C GLY A 110 -20.24 4.72 -3.82
N ASN A 111 -21.20 4.44 -2.93
CA ASN A 111 -21.07 3.34 -1.97
C ASN A 111 -21.27 1.99 -2.66
N ARG A 112 -20.40 1.03 -2.35
CA ARG A 112 -20.48 -0.35 -2.82
C ARG A 112 -21.19 -1.21 -1.79
N THR A 113 -22.22 -1.91 -2.22
CA THR A 113 -22.96 -2.88 -1.40
C THR A 113 -22.91 -4.24 -2.07
N VAL A 114 -22.58 -5.29 -1.32
CA VAL A 114 -22.52 -6.67 -1.82
C VAL A 114 -23.57 -7.49 -1.10
N THR A 115 -24.39 -8.18 -1.89
CA THR A 115 -25.46 -9.04 -1.40
C THR A 115 -25.43 -10.38 -2.12
N SER A 116 -26.05 -11.40 -1.54
CA SER A 116 -26.19 -12.71 -2.18
C SER A 116 -27.67 -13.05 -2.41
N PRO A 117 -28.18 -12.94 -3.65
CA PRO A 117 -29.54 -13.42 -3.98
C PRO A 117 -29.75 -14.90 -3.70
N SER A 118 -28.69 -15.73 -3.76
CA SER A 118 -28.72 -17.15 -3.42
C SER A 118 -28.69 -17.44 -1.91
N GLY A 119 -28.53 -16.40 -1.06
CA GLY A 119 -28.53 -16.55 0.40
C GLY A 119 -27.19 -16.98 0.99
N HIS A 120 -26.06 -16.74 0.32
CA HIS A 120 -24.73 -17.00 0.91
C HIS A 120 -24.52 -16.08 2.13
N PRO A 121 -24.06 -16.60 3.27
CA PRO A 121 -24.03 -15.85 4.53
C PRO A 121 -23.06 -14.67 4.53
N ASP A 122 -21.90 -14.83 3.88
CA ASP A 122 -20.89 -13.77 3.75
C ASP A 122 -20.45 -13.64 2.29
N PRO A 123 -21.10 -12.74 1.52
CA PRO A 123 -20.79 -12.56 0.11
C PRO A 123 -19.45 -11.86 -0.15
N GLU A 124 -18.97 -11.00 0.75
CA GLU A 124 -17.65 -10.35 0.63
C GLU A 124 -16.51 -11.34 0.88
N GLU A 125 -16.62 -12.17 1.91
CA GLU A 125 -15.64 -13.22 2.18
C GLU A 125 -15.61 -14.24 1.03
N PHE A 126 -16.78 -14.61 0.50
CA PHE A 126 -16.85 -15.47 -0.69
C PHE A 126 -16.06 -14.88 -1.87
N LEU A 127 -16.29 -13.62 -2.21
CA LEU A 127 -15.54 -12.95 -3.28
C LEU A 127 -14.03 -12.85 -2.97
N ALA A 128 -13.67 -12.70 -1.71
CA ALA A 128 -12.27 -12.69 -1.29
C ALA A 128 -11.58 -14.04 -1.57
N THR A 129 -12.28 -15.17 -1.44
CA THR A 129 -11.74 -16.51 -1.77
C THR A 129 -11.47 -16.69 -3.27
N LEU A 130 -12.12 -15.92 -4.14
CA LEU A 130 -11.92 -15.95 -5.59
C LEU A 130 -10.78 -15.05 -6.08
N LYS A 131 -10.14 -14.30 -5.19
CA LYS A 131 -9.00 -13.44 -5.53
C LYS A 131 -7.78 -14.29 -5.84
N ALA A 132 -7.48 -14.45 -7.11
CA ALA A 132 -6.26 -15.08 -7.58
C ALA A 132 -5.66 -14.27 -8.73
N ALA A 133 -4.36 -14.08 -8.72
CA ALA A 133 -3.66 -13.22 -9.68
C ALA A 133 -3.77 -13.71 -11.14
N PHE A 134 -4.13 -14.97 -11.36
CA PHE A 134 -4.36 -15.55 -12.68
C PHE A 134 -5.81 -15.52 -13.15
N ALA A 135 -6.78 -15.21 -12.25
CA ALA A 135 -8.19 -15.31 -12.59
C ALA A 135 -8.64 -14.25 -13.61
N LEU A 136 -8.08 -13.05 -13.52
CA LEU A 136 -8.40 -11.91 -14.38
C LEU A 136 -7.13 -11.36 -14.99
N LEU A 137 -6.89 -11.62 -16.27
CA LEU A 137 -5.65 -11.30 -16.96
C LEU A 137 -5.91 -10.38 -18.16
N ASP A 138 -5.27 -9.22 -18.15
CA ASP A 138 -5.22 -8.30 -19.28
C ASP A 138 -3.81 -8.19 -19.86
N TYR A 139 -3.68 -7.55 -21.00
CA TYR A 139 -2.39 -7.28 -21.63
C TYR A 139 -1.40 -6.54 -20.71
N ARG A 140 -1.87 -5.64 -19.88
CA ARG A 140 -1.04 -4.85 -18.95
C ARG A 140 -0.42 -5.71 -17.87
N THR A 141 -1.15 -6.71 -17.39
CA THR A 141 -0.65 -7.66 -16.39
C THR A 141 0.60 -8.38 -16.89
N PHE A 142 0.61 -8.77 -18.18
CA PHE A 142 1.77 -9.44 -18.78
C PHE A 142 2.95 -8.49 -18.99
N ALA A 143 2.68 -7.30 -19.52
CA ALA A 143 3.72 -6.29 -19.72
C ALA A 143 4.41 -5.94 -18.40
N ARG A 144 3.63 -5.69 -17.35
CA ARG A 144 4.14 -5.40 -16.01
C ARG A 144 4.99 -6.54 -15.45
N PHE A 145 4.54 -7.79 -15.56
CA PHE A 145 5.30 -8.94 -15.06
C PHE A 145 6.73 -9.00 -15.63
N ILE A 146 6.94 -8.61 -16.88
CA ILE A 146 8.28 -8.64 -17.51
C ILE A 146 9.06 -7.34 -17.28
N GLU A 147 8.37 -6.19 -17.25
CA GLU A 147 9.00 -4.86 -17.24
C GLU A 147 9.30 -4.34 -15.84
N GLU A 148 8.61 -4.80 -14.84
CA GLU A 148 8.83 -4.40 -13.45
C GLU A 148 10.23 -4.74 -12.93
N SER A 149 10.62 -4.11 -11.83
CA SER A 149 11.88 -4.43 -11.14
C SER A 149 11.89 -5.90 -10.69
N PRO A 150 13.06 -6.52 -10.49
CA PRO A 150 13.13 -7.89 -9.99
C PRO A 150 12.39 -8.11 -8.68
N LEU A 151 12.41 -7.13 -7.78
CA LEU A 151 11.72 -7.18 -6.48
C LEU A 151 10.19 -7.15 -6.65
N GLU A 152 9.67 -6.19 -7.42
CA GLU A 152 8.22 -6.06 -7.67
C GLU A 152 7.68 -7.29 -8.40
N ARG A 153 8.43 -7.78 -9.39
CA ARG A 153 8.11 -9.01 -10.10
C ARG A 153 8.07 -10.21 -9.16
N GLY A 154 9.03 -10.31 -8.23
CA GLY A 154 9.08 -11.38 -7.25
C GLY A 154 7.85 -11.38 -6.33
N ARG A 155 7.42 -10.22 -5.88
CA ARG A 155 6.20 -10.04 -5.06
C ARG A 155 4.93 -10.38 -5.84
N ALA A 156 4.78 -9.87 -7.05
CA ALA A 156 3.66 -10.20 -7.94
C ALA A 156 3.62 -11.71 -8.23
N PHE A 157 4.77 -12.34 -8.41
CA PHE A 157 4.89 -13.77 -8.63
C PHE A 157 4.57 -14.59 -7.38
N SER A 158 4.96 -14.14 -6.20
CA SER A 158 4.56 -14.76 -4.93
C SER A 158 3.03 -14.73 -4.78
N ALA A 159 2.39 -13.62 -5.12
CA ALA A 159 0.92 -13.53 -5.14
C ALA A 159 0.29 -14.50 -6.16
N LEU A 160 0.89 -14.64 -7.35
CA LEU A 160 0.45 -15.59 -8.37
C LEU A 160 0.51 -17.05 -7.88
N LEU A 161 1.51 -17.40 -7.09
CA LEU A 161 1.70 -18.74 -6.52
C LEU A 161 0.92 -18.98 -5.23
N GLY A 162 0.06 -18.04 -4.79
CA GLY A 162 -0.69 -18.11 -3.55
C GLY A 162 0.18 -17.90 -2.29
N LEU A 163 1.27 -17.15 -2.43
CA LEU A 163 2.21 -16.82 -1.35
C LEU A 163 2.16 -15.34 -0.93
N ALA A 164 1.10 -14.61 -1.28
CA ALA A 164 0.97 -13.19 -0.98
C ALA A 164 1.08 -12.90 0.53
N GLU A 165 0.35 -13.65 1.35
CA GLU A 165 0.37 -13.50 2.81
C GLU A 165 1.77 -13.71 3.41
N TYR A 166 2.55 -14.62 2.84
CA TYR A 166 3.94 -14.86 3.28
C TYR A 166 4.85 -13.71 2.88
N SER A 167 4.68 -13.14 1.67
CA SER A 167 5.40 -11.94 1.24
C SER A 167 5.07 -10.74 2.12
N ASP A 168 3.79 -10.51 2.43
CA ASP A 168 3.33 -9.44 3.32
C ASP A 168 3.87 -9.61 4.75
N CYS A 169 3.82 -10.84 5.28
CA CYS A 169 4.40 -11.17 6.58
C CYS A 169 5.91 -10.92 6.61
N ARG A 170 6.63 -11.32 5.55
CA ARG A 170 8.06 -11.03 5.40
C ARG A 170 8.34 -9.54 5.41
N GLN A 171 7.59 -8.73 4.67
CA GLN A 171 7.73 -7.28 4.65
C GLN A 171 7.45 -6.67 6.04
N ALA A 172 6.42 -7.11 6.72
CA ALA A 172 6.10 -6.68 8.08
C ALA A 172 7.22 -7.03 9.06
N LEU A 173 7.78 -8.25 8.98
CA LEU A 173 8.93 -8.67 9.79
C LEU A 173 10.19 -7.87 9.47
N GLN A 174 10.47 -7.59 8.19
CA GLN A 174 11.59 -6.76 7.78
C GLN A 174 11.45 -5.33 8.31
N ALA A 175 10.27 -4.73 8.21
CA ALA A 175 9.99 -3.42 8.77
C ALA A 175 10.13 -3.41 10.29
N ALA A 176 9.59 -4.43 10.97
CA ALA A 176 9.70 -4.58 12.43
C ALA A 176 11.13 -4.87 12.91
N SER A 177 11.99 -5.49 12.08
CA SER A 177 13.39 -5.78 12.40
C SER A 177 14.36 -4.70 11.94
N ASP A 178 13.89 -3.60 11.33
CA ASP A 178 14.74 -2.47 10.93
C ASP A 178 15.46 -1.92 12.16
N SER A 179 16.79 -1.85 12.07
CA SER A 179 17.63 -1.51 13.23
C SER A 179 17.41 -0.08 13.73
N ARG A 180 16.96 0.86 12.88
CA ARG A 180 16.64 2.22 13.31
C ARG A 180 15.32 2.25 14.06
N ALA A 181 14.28 1.63 13.49
CA ALA A 181 12.98 1.51 14.14
C ALA A 181 13.10 0.80 15.49
N LEU A 182 13.76 -0.37 15.54
CA LEU A 182 13.94 -1.11 16.78
C LEU A 182 14.74 -0.35 17.85
N ASN A 183 15.82 0.34 17.46
CA ASN A 183 16.57 1.13 18.42
C ASN A 183 15.76 2.31 18.99
N THR A 184 14.84 2.85 18.23
CA THR A 184 13.93 3.92 18.65
C THR A 184 12.79 3.37 19.50
N ASP A 185 12.06 2.38 18.99
CA ASP A 185 10.85 1.82 19.62
C ASP A 185 11.16 1.07 20.92
N LEU A 186 12.33 0.40 20.97
CA LEU A 186 12.80 -0.28 22.17
C LEU A 186 13.66 0.60 23.09
N GLU A 187 13.86 1.88 22.73
CA GLU A 187 14.65 2.85 23.51
C GLU A 187 16.07 2.37 23.86
N ILE A 188 16.67 1.47 23.03
CA ILE A 188 17.96 0.82 23.35
C ILE A 188 19.07 1.86 23.58
N LYS A 189 19.15 2.88 22.72
CA LYS A 189 20.17 3.94 22.84
C LYS A 189 20.00 4.75 24.13
N VAL A 190 18.76 5.05 24.50
CA VAL A 190 18.43 5.78 25.74
C VAL A 190 18.82 4.94 26.95
N LEU A 191 18.41 3.66 26.98
CA LEU A 191 18.74 2.72 28.06
C LEU A 191 20.26 2.53 28.19
N THR A 192 20.99 2.37 27.07
CA THR A 192 22.45 2.27 27.07
C THR A 192 23.09 3.51 27.70
N THR A 193 22.59 4.70 27.36
CA THR A 193 23.09 5.94 27.94
C THR A 193 22.78 6.00 29.44
N MET A 194 21.59 5.58 29.85
CA MET A 194 21.18 5.54 31.26
C MET A 194 21.99 4.54 32.08
N VAL A 195 22.32 3.36 31.55
CA VAL A 195 23.21 2.38 32.16
C VAL A 195 24.58 3.00 32.36
N SER A 196 25.16 3.56 31.28
CA SER A 196 26.50 4.20 31.38
C SER A 196 26.52 5.36 32.38
N ALA A 197 25.46 6.13 32.51
CA ALA A 197 25.37 7.20 33.50
C ALA A 197 25.30 6.66 34.93
N ALA A 198 24.51 5.60 35.15
CA ALA A 198 24.43 4.92 36.46
C ALA A 198 25.80 4.31 36.87
N GLN A 199 26.51 3.66 35.94
CA GLN A 199 27.85 3.14 36.17
C GLN A 199 28.85 4.23 36.58
N LYS A 200 28.86 5.35 35.85
CA LYS A 200 29.69 6.51 36.18
C LYS A 200 29.35 7.09 37.55
N ALA A 201 28.05 7.15 37.87
CA ALA A 201 27.63 7.62 39.21
C ALA A 201 28.08 6.67 40.29
N ALA A 202 27.94 5.37 40.13
CA ALA A 202 28.45 4.38 41.11
C ALA A 202 29.96 4.48 41.27
N GLN A 203 30.72 4.63 40.16
CA GLN A 203 32.19 4.78 40.26
C GLN A 203 32.64 6.05 41.01
N ARG A 204 31.96 7.17 40.77
CA ARG A 204 32.26 8.43 41.48
C ARG A 204 31.97 8.28 42.98
N THR A 205 30.84 7.69 43.32
CA THR A 205 30.46 7.46 44.70
C THR A 205 31.44 6.54 45.40
N LEU A 206 31.95 5.51 44.64
CA LEU A 206 32.98 4.61 45.18
C LEU A 206 34.30 5.31 45.52
N VAL A 207 34.70 6.32 44.75
CA VAL A 207 35.92 7.09 45.10
C VAL A 207 35.74 7.80 46.44
N THR A 208 34.60 8.46 46.64
CA THR A 208 34.30 9.13 47.94
C THR A 208 34.18 8.11 49.07
N LEU A 209 33.59 6.96 48.82
CA LEU A 209 33.46 5.87 49.79
C LEU A 209 34.81 5.35 50.23
N ARG A 210 35.74 5.13 49.31
CA ARG A 210 37.11 4.70 49.61
C ARG A 210 37.89 5.70 50.43
N SER A 211 37.84 6.99 49.98
CA SER A 211 38.51 8.05 50.69
C SER A 211 37.99 8.24 52.12
N SER A 212 36.68 8.25 52.31
CA SER A 212 36.08 8.39 53.64
C SER A 212 36.34 7.19 54.53
N TYR A 213 36.36 5.99 54.01
CA TYR A 213 36.75 4.77 54.78
C TYR A 213 38.20 4.84 55.27
N GLU A 214 39.13 5.19 54.35
CA GLU A 214 40.56 5.29 54.68
C GLU A 214 40.82 6.40 55.72
N ASN A 215 40.15 7.52 55.60
CA ASN A 215 40.27 8.61 56.54
C ASN A 215 39.76 8.27 57.97
N VAL A 216 38.74 7.40 58.08
CA VAL A 216 38.23 6.97 59.38
C VAL A 216 39.04 5.81 59.98
N THR A 217 39.39 4.79 59.14
CA THR A 217 39.97 3.56 59.65
C THR A 217 41.48 3.49 59.53
N GLY A 218 42.09 4.36 58.73
CA GLY A 218 43.51 4.33 58.36
C GLY A 218 43.91 3.16 57.47
N LYS A 219 42.90 2.46 56.86
CA LYS A 219 43.11 1.30 55.99
C LYS A 219 42.50 1.55 54.62
N PRO A 220 43.14 1.09 53.53
CA PRO A 220 42.51 1.18 52.22
C PRO A 220 41.32 0.24 52.12
N LEU A 221 40.26 0.65 51.40
CA LEU A 221 39.12 -0.17 51.07
C LEU A 221 39.46 -0.99 49.83
N GLU A 222 39.91 -2.25 50.04
CA GLU A 222 40.36 -3.13 48.95
C GLU A 222 39.22 -3.95 48.32
N ASP A 223 38.28 -4.43 49.15
CA ASP A 223 37.23 -5.36 48.75
C ASP A 223 35.86 -4.70 48.81
N ILE A 224 35.27 -4.50 47.62
CA ILE A 224 33.93 -3.86 47.45
C ILE A 224 32.79 -4.82 47.81
N ASP A 225 33.04 -6.12 47.82
CA ASP A 225 32.03 -7.12 48.16
C ASP A 225 31.78 -7.21 49.69
N LYS A 226 32.67 -6.60 50.48
CA LYS A 226 32.59 -6.60 51.92
C LYS A 226 32.21 -5.26 52.56
N LEU A 227 31.37 -4.51 51.89
CA LEU A 227 30.95 -3.18 52.37
C LEU A 227 30.24 -3.20 53.72
N ASP A 228 29.55 -4.28 54.08
CA ASP A 228 28.92 -4.44 55.40
C ASP A 228 29.98 -4.62 56.51
N GLU A 229 31.05 -5.35 56.24
CA GLU A 229 32.19 -5.48 57.17
C GLU A 229 32.89 -4.12 57.32
N CYS A 230 33.09 -3.39 56.23
CA CYS A 230 33.67 -2.03 56.25
C CYS A 230 32.79 -1.05 57.03
N ALA A 231 31.46 -1.14 56.96
CA ALA A 231 30.54 -0.33 57.73
C ALA A 231 30.67 -0.63 59.24
N ALA A 232 30.87 -1.90 59.60
CA ALA A 232 31.10 -2.29 60.98
C ALA A 232 32.46 -1.78 61.51
N GLU A 233 33.53 -1.82 60.67
CA GLU A 233 34.86 -1.30 61.02
C GLU A 233 34.83 0.24 61.24
N VAL A 234 34.13 0.99 60.38
CA VAL A 234 33.93 2.44 60.54
C VAL A 234 33.21 2.71 61.87
N THR A 235 32.13 1.93 62.13
CA THR A 235 31.38 2.08 63.38
C THR A 235 32.25 1.81 64.63
N ALA A 236 33.07 0.77 64.56
CA ALA A 236 33.99 0.42 65.64
C ALA A 236 35.11 1.46 65.84
N ALA A 237 35.66 1.98 64.71
CA ALA A 237 36.70 3.01 64.74
C ALA A 237 36.21 4.30 65.50
N LEU A 238 35.02 4.76 65.10
CA LEU A 238 34.39 5.95 65.72
C LEU A 238 33.94 5.65 67.16
N GLY A 239 33.47 4.45 67.44
CA GLY A 239 33.01 4.03 68.75
C GLY A 239 34.15 3.81 69.79
N ASN A 240 35.42 3.74 69.36
CA ASN A 240 36.59 3.64 70.24
C ASN A 240 36.97 4.98 70.88
N VAL A 241 36.39 6.07 70.41
CA VAL A 241 36.64 7.40 71.01
C VAL A 241 35.76 7.55 72.26
N ASP A 242 36.37 7.81 73.43
CA ASP A 242 35.61 7.88 74.69
C ASP A 242 34.44 8.79 74.71
N LEU A 243 34.52 9.94 74.08
CA LEU A 243 33.41 10.89 73.95
C LEU A 243 32.24 10.34 73.11
N LEU A 244 32.49 9.54 72.09
CA LEU A 244 31.50 9.01 71.17
C LEU A 244 30.98 7.63 71.56
N LYS A 245 31.72 6.89 72.37
CA LYS A 245 31.43 5.50 72.77
C LYS A 245 29.98 5.23 73.14
N PRO A 246 29.33 6.09 73.98
CA PRO A 246 27.94 5.88 74.35
C PRO A 246 26.94 6.02 73.19
N LEU A 247 27.32 6.74 72.14
CA LEU A 247 26.44 7.02 70.96
C LEU A 247 26.52 5.94 69.90
N PHE A 248 27.62 5.14 69.90
CA PHE A 248 27.91 4.08 68.97
C PHE A 248 27.64 2.67 69.50
N MET A 249 27.63 2.50 70.83
CA MET A 249 27.58 1.21 71.51
C MET A 249 26.31 0.43 71.11
N GLY A 250 26.49 -0.77 70.49
CA GLY A 250 25.41 -1.67 70.10
C GLY A 250 24.59 -1.26 68.83
N LYS A 251 25.03 -0.23 68.14
CA LYS A 251 24.38 0.27 66.93
C LYS A 251 25.15 -0.10 65.67
N THR A 252 24.41 -0.31 64.61
CA THR A 252 24.97 -0.41 63.24
C THR A 252 25.15 1.02 62.67
N LEU A 253 25.98 1.17 61.64
CA LEU A 253 26.25 2.44 60.99
C LEU A 253 24.94 3.18 60.54
N ASP A 254 23.96 2.43 60.07
CA ASP A 254 22.67 2.97 59.62
C ASP A 254 21.84 3.55 60.77
N GLU A 255 21.99 3.00 61.97
CA GLU A 255 21.30 3.45 63.19
C GLU A 255 21.96 4.65 63.89
N ILE A 256 23.15 5.00 63.42
CA ILE A 256 23.89 6.12 63.96
C ILE A 256 23.31 7.45 63.48
N ASP A 257 22.91 8.28 64.40
CA ASP A 257 22.44 9.65 64.19
C ASP A 257 23.63 10.62 64.33
N PHE A 258 24.21 10.97 63.19
CA PHE A 258 25.33 11.91 63.13
C PHE A 258 24.93 13.33 63.57
N GLU A 259 23.64 13.74 63.47
CA GLU A 259 23.19 15.01 64.01
C GLU A 259 23.19 15.06 65.54
N ASN A 260 22.84 13.91 66.14
CA ASN A 260 22.94 13.78 67.59
C ASN A 260 24.39 13.80 68.05
N ILE A 261 25.32 13.21 67.27
CA ILE A 261 26.77 13.27 67.55
C ILE A 261 27.29 14.70 67.43
N LYS A 262 26.89 15.43 66.44
CA LYS A 262 27.23 16.83 66.25
C LYS A 262 26.72 17.68 67.44
N THR A 263 25.51 17.41 67.94
CA THR A 263 24.96 18.04 69.09
C THR A 263 25.76 17.75 70.37
N ALA A 264 26.19 16.47 70.53
CA ALA A 264 27.03 16.10 71.67
C ALA A 264 28.43 16.78 71.62
N ILE A 265 29.03 16.90 70.42
CA ILE A 265 30.28 17.66 70.21
C ILE A 265 30.07 19.17 70.49
N LYS A 266 28.95 19.72 70.10
CA LYS A 266 28.57 21.13 70.35
C LYS A 266 28.45 21.50 71.82
N THR A 267 27.98 20.56 72.61
CA THR A 267 27.81 20.80 74.07
C THR A 267 29.10 20.58 74.86
N ALA A 268 30.13 20.04 74.29
CA ALA A 268 31.45 19.91 74.90
C ALA A 268 32.22 21.26 74.90
N GLU A 269 33.31 21.41 75.74
CA GLU A 269 34.12 22.61 75.86
C GLU A 269 34.64 23.09 74.47
N GLY A 270 34.34 24.29 74.06
CA GLY A 270 34.67 24.83 72.73
C GLY A 270 33.64 24.59 71.67
N GLY A 271 32.38 24.15 71.96
CA GLY A 271 31.39 23.71 71.05
C GLY A 271 30.98 24.70 69.94
N GLY A 272 31.06 26.02 70.19
CA GLY A 272 30.75 27.05 69.20
C GLY A 272 31.74 27.04 68.01
N LYS A 273 33.03 27.02 68.31
CA LYS A 273 34.11 26.97 67.32
C LYS A 273 34.15 25.64 66.57
N ARG A 274 33.79 24.53 67.26
CA ARG A 274 33.67 23.24 66.63
C ARG A 274 32.57 23.16 65.62
N ARG A 275 31.40 23.77 65.94
CA ARG A 275 30.27 23.86 64.98
C ARG A 275 30.68 24.64 63.76
N GLU A 276 31.36 25.74 63.93
CA GLU A 276 31.85 26.60 62.82
C GLU A 276 32.86 25.84 61.97
N LEU A 277 33.77 25.03 62.58
CA LEU A 277 34.68 24.18 61.86
C LEU A 277 33.95 23.12 61.01
N GLU A 278 32.94 22.46 61.58
CA GLU A 278 32.14 21.47 60.88
C GLU A 278 31.34 22.07 59.71
N GLU A 279 30.69 23.23 59.91
CA GLU A 279 29.98 23.97 58.85
C GLU A 279 30.94 24.43 57.75
N THR A 280 32.15 24.86 58.09
CA THR A 280 33.18 25.26 57.14
C THR A 280 33.69 24.06 56.31
N MET A 281 33.93 22.89 56.98
CA MET A 281 34.32 21.67 56.27
C MET A 281 33.23 21.16 55.28
N GLY A 282 31.97 21.21 55.73
CA GLY A 282 30.84 20.91 54.87
C GLY A 282 30.78 21.84 53.65
N SER A 283 31.05 23.12 53.85
CA SER A 283 31.10 24.12 52.76
C SER A 283 32.27 23.88 51.81
N ILE A 284 33.47 23.52 52.33
CA ILE A 284 34.63 23.14 51.49
C ILE A 284 34.31 21.95 50.63
N ALA A 285 33.79 20.85 51.22
CA ALA A 285 33.47 19.64 50.45
C ALA A 285 32.44 19.91 49.31
N ALA A 286 31.46 20.78 49.57
CA ALA A 286 30.48 21.18 48.57
C ALA A 286 31.10 22.03 47.47
N LEU A 287 31.99 22.97 47.80
CA LEU A 287 32.70 23.81 46.84
C LEU A 287 33.73 23.03 46.01
N GLU A 288 34.41 22.06 46.62
CA GLU A 288 35.30 21.13 45.89
C GLU A 288 34.51 20.29 44.87
N ALA A 289 33.31 19.83 45.21
CA ALA A 289 32.43 19.10 44.30
C ALA A 289 32.04 19.97 43.07
N LEU A 290 31.85 21.25 43.28
CA LEU A 290 31.62 22.21 42.17
C LEU A 290 32.84 22.43 41.29
N ALA A 291 34.05 22.42 41.84
CA ALA A 291 35.29 22.60 41.07
C ALA A 291 35.57 21.42 40.10
N VAL A 292 34.95 20.24 40.32
CA VAL A 292 35.06 19.09 39.43
C VAL A 292 34.26 19.25 38.12
N HIS A 293 33.34 20.19 38.04
CA HIS A 293 32.57 20.42 36.79
C HIS A 293 33.47 20.98 35.68
N ASN A 294 33.47 20.27 34.51
CA ASN A 294 34.24 20.70 33.37
C ASN A 294 33.61 21.97 32.73
N LEU A 295 34.18 23.15 32.98
CA LEU A 295 33.73 24.45 32.47
C LEU A 295 33.68 24.52 30.96
N ALA A 296 34.64 23.81 30.29
CA ALA A 296 34.61 23.75 28.82
C ALA A 296 33.41 22.92 28.31
N ALA A 297 33.01 21.88 28.99
CA ALA A 297 31.80 21.11 28.64
C ALA A 297 30.52 21.95 28.88
N ILE A 298 30.47 22.69 29.98
CA ILE A 298 29.35 23.61 30.28
C ILE A 298 29.25 24.69 29.20
N ALA A 299 30.36 25.32 28.80
CA ALA A 299 30.37 26.31 27.74
C ALA A 299 29.87 25.76 26.39
N ALA A 300 30.31 24.54 26.03
CA ALA A 300 29.83 23.89 24.81
C ALA A 300 28.32 23.55 24.87
N GLU A 301 27.80 23.17 26.03
CA GLU A 301 26.36 22.94 26.24
C GLU A 301 25.56 24.23 26.17
N GLN A 302 26.07 25.31 26.74
CA GLN A 302 25.49 26.65 26.65
C GLN A 302 25.39 27.13 25.21
N GLU A 303 26.46 26.96 24.42
CA GLU A 303 26.50 27.30 23.00
C GLU A 303 25.50 26.46 22.21
N LYS A 304 25.43 25.15 22.50
CA LYS A 304 24.47 24.25 21.86
C LYS A 304 23.03 24.67 22.13
N ILE A 305 22.66 24.92 23.40
CA ILE A 305 21.32 25.38 23.77
C ILE A 305 21.02 26.74 23.13
N SER A 306 21.98 27.65 23.08
CA SER A 306 21.80 28.94 22.39
C SER A 306 21.50 28.77 20.92
N THR A 307 22.22 27.90 20.24
CA THR A 307 21.98 27.57 18.82
C THR A 307 20.57 27.00 18.60
N LEU A 308 20.16 26.07 19.46
CA LEU A 308 18.83 25.46 19.37
C LEU A 308 17.70 26.48 19.64
N VAL A 309 17.91 27.42 20.57
CA VAL A 309 16.97 28.55 20.83
C VAL A 309 16.90 29.45 19.59
N ASP A 310 18.02 29.75 18.94
CA ASP A 310 18.04 30.52 17.71
C ASP A 310 17.32 29.84 16.56
N GLU A 311 17.48 28.52 16.42
CA GLU A 311 16.77 27.71 15.41
C GLU A 311 15.27 27.66 15.70
N ARG A 312 14.88 27.43 16.96
CA ARG A 312 13.48 27.49 17.39
C ARG A 312 12.84 28.84 17.08
N ASP A 313 13.53 29.96 17.41
CA ASP A 313 12.99 31.29 17.22
C ASP A 313 12.82 31.61 15.73
N LYS A 314 13.72 31.14 14.87
CA LYS A 314 13.57 31.24 13.40
C LYS A 314 12.35 30.48 12.91
N LEU A 315 12.15 29.25 13.38
CA LEU A 315 10.98 28.44 13.04
C LEU A 315 9.68 29.05 13.57
N LEU A 316 9.67 29.52 14.82
CA LEU A 316 8.50 30.18 15.40
C LEU A 316 8.16 31.50 14.68
N ALA A 317 9.14 32.24 14.16
CA ALA A 317 8.91 33.43 13.35
C ALA A 317 8.18 33.14 12.02
N LEU A 318 8.27 31.91 11.51
CA LEU A 318 7.55 31.45 10.31
C LEU A 318 6.11 31.04 10.64
N THR A 319 5.81 30.75 11.91
CA THR A 319 4.49 30.35 12.37
C THR A 319 3.65 31.55 12.80
N ARG A 320 2.30 31.38 12.80
CA ARG A 320 1.35 32.43 13.17
C ARG A 320 0.67 32.21 14.53
N GLY A 321 1.26 31.38 15.38
CA GLY A 321 0.76 31.05 16.70
C GLY A 321 -0.28 29.93 16.72
N ASP A 322 -0.73 29.55 17.93
CA ASP A 322 -1.55 28.36 18.18
C ASP A 322 -2.92 28.38 17.50
N LEU A 323 -3.50 29.56 17.28
CA LEU A 323 -4.80 29.67 16.61
C LEU A 323 -4.67 29.24 15.13
N PHE A 324 -3.59 29.64 14.47
CA PHE A 324 -3.33 29.22 13.10
C PHE A 324 -2.92 27.75 13.00
N LYS A 325 -2.21 27.21 14.01
CA LYS A 325 -1.93 25.77 14.10
C LYS A 325 -3.23 24.96 14.08
N ARG A 326 -4.19 25.27 14.96
CA ARG A 326 -5.50 24.61 15.00
C ARG A 326 -6.28 24.77 13.70
N LEU A 327 -6.17 25.96 13.07
CA LEU A 327 -6.81 26.18 11.76
C LEU A 327 -6.22 25.26 10.69
N TYR A 328 -4.90 25.09 10.64
CA TYR A 328 -4.24 24.21 9.69
C TYR A 328 -4.46 22.73 10.00
N GLU A 329 -4.53 22.34 11.28
CA GLU A 329 -4.89 20.98 11.70
C GLU A 329 -6.32 20.63 11.23
N SER A 330 -7.30 21.50 11.47
CA SER A 330 -8.69 21.31 11.01
C SER A 330 -8.78 21.31 9.47
N ALA A 331 -8.01 22.16 8.79
CA ALA A 331 -7.96 22.16 7.32
C ALA A 331 -7.36 20.86 6.77
N SER A 332 -6.34 20.31 7.44
CA SER A 332 -5.74 19.02 7.10
C SER A 332 -6.73 17.87 7.26
N GLU A 333 -7.54 17.85 8.32
CA GLU A 333 -8.62 16.87 8.52
C GLU A 333 -9.65 16.95 7.39
N VAL A 334 -10.16 18.16 7.07
CA VAL A 334 -11.13 18.38 6.00
C VAL A 334 -10.63 17.89 4.64
N ILE A 335 -9.32 18.09 4.35
CA ILE A 335 -8.69 17.64 3.12
C ILE A 335 -8.49 16.12 3.14
N SER A 336 -8.01 15.55 4.24
CA SER A 336 -7.70 14.11 4.35
C SER A 336 -8.96 13.24 4.35
N GLU A 337 -10.06 13.72 4.90
CA GLU A 337 -11.37 13.05 4.87
C GLU A 337 -12.09 13.20 3.53
N GLY A 338 -11.51 13.94 2.57
CA GLY A 338 -12.08 14.14 1.25
C GLY A 338 -13.33 15.03 1.22
N VAL A 339 -13.58 15.78 2.29
CA VAL A 339 -14.71 16.72 2.38
C VAL A 339 -14.50 17.91 1.44
N TRP A 340 -13.25 18.29 1.20
CA TRP A 340 -12.87 19.30 0.22
C TRP A 340 -11.91 18.71 -0.81
N THR A 341 -12.32 18.72 -2.09
CA THR A 341 -11.58 18.06 -3.18
C THR A 341 -10.97 19.03 -4.19
N GLU A 342 -11.28 20.32 -4.09
CA GLU A 342 -10.80 21.35 -5.01
C GLU A 342 -9.51 21.99 -4.46
N ASP A 343 -8.36 21.41 -4.79
CA ASP A 343 -7.06 21.79 -4.21
C ASP A 343 -6.56 23.19 -4.63
N GLU A 344 -7.09 23.75 -5.73
CA GLU A 344 -6.79 25.09 -6.23
C GLU A 344 -7.84 26.15 -5.82
N ARG A 345 -8.75 25.81 -4.91
CA ARG A 345 -9.78 26.72 -4.38
C ARG A 345 -9.73 26.80 -2.86
N CYS A 346 -10.00 28.00 -2.35
CA CYS A 346 -10.07 28.22 -0.91
C CYS A 346 -11.38 27.66 -0.32
N PRO A 347 -11.36 26.76 0.68
CA PRO A 347 -12.57 26.19 1.27
C PRO A 347 -13.40 27.20 2.07
N LEU A 348 -12.87 28.41 2.36
CA LEU A 348 -13.57 29.43 3.12
C LEU A 348 -14.27 30.48 2.26
N CYS A 349 -13.69 30.80 1.07
CA CYS A 349 -14.25 31.86 0.21
C CYS A 349 -14.44 31.41 -1.25
N GLU A 350 -14.11 30.17 -1.57
CA GLU A 350 -14.25 29.53 -2.89
C GLU A 350 -13.53 30.24 -4.06
N ASN A 351 -12.63 31.19 -3.73
CA ASN A 351 -11.81 31.84 -4.74
C ASN A 351 -10.69 30.91 -5.22
N GLU A 352 -10.33 31.04 -6.50
CA GLU A 352 -9.18 30.35 -7.07
C GLU A 352 -7.87 30.81 -6.43
N LEU A 353 -7.02 29.85 -6.12
CA LEU A 353 -5.71 30.04 -5.52
C LEU A 353 -4.62 29.82 -6.60
N SER A 354 -3.50 30.51 -6.45
CA SER A 354 -2.34 30.34 -7.33
C SER A 354 -1.48 29.09 -7.00
N SER A 355 -1.83 28.35 -5.95
CA SER A 355 -1.09 27.17 -5.47
C SER A 355 -2.02 26.21 -4.73
N SER A 356 -1.61 24.94 -4.66
CA SER A 356 -2.31 23.87 -3.94
C SER A 356 -2.52 24.22 -2.47
N ILE A 357 -3.78 24.11 -2.00
CA ILE A 357 -4.10 24.35 -0.58
C ILE A 357 -3.60 23.21 0.31
N SER A 358 -3.65 21.97 -0.17
CA SER A 358 -3.13 20.80 0.55
C SER A 358 -1.62 20.89 0.74
N GLY A 359 -0.89 21.32 -0.29
CA GLY A 359 0.55 21.59 -0.22
C GLY A 359 0.85 22.69 0.79
N HIS A 360 0.12 23.80 0.75
CA HIS A 360 0.31 24.91 1.69
C HIS A 360 0.01 24.51 3.14
N VAL A 361 -1.09 23.79 3.39
CA VAL A 361 -1.46 23.31 4.74
C VAL A 361 -0.39 22.35 5.27
N THR A 362 0.10 21.43 4.45
CA THR A 362 1.16 20.48 4.83
C THR A 362 2.46 21.20 5.16
N GLU A 363 2.87 22.18 4.35
CA GLU A 363 4.08 22.97 4.59
C GLU A 363 3.98 23.77 5.89
N GLN A 364 2.85 24.40 6.15
CA GLN A 364 2.63 25.15 7.38
C GLN A 364 2.62 24.25 8.61
N LEU A 365 1.97 23.11 8.58
CA LEU A 365 1.97 22.13 9.68
C LEU A 365 3.37 21.56 9.95
N ALA A 366 4.18 21.35 8.91
CA ALA A 366 5.57 20.91 9.07
C ALA A 366 6.38 21.93 9.89
N GLN A 367 6.22 23.24 9.65
CA GLN A 367 6.91 24.30 10.42
C GLN A 367 6.56 24.24 11.92
N TYR A 368 5.29 23.98 12.28
CA TYR A 368 4.90 23.79 13.69
C TYR A 368 5.50 22.52 14.29
N THR A 369 5.57 21.46 13.51
CA THR A 369 6.16 20.17 13.94
C THR A 369 7.67 20.34 14.17
N ASP A 370 8.37 21.03 13.28
CA ASP A 370 9.80 21.30 13.37
C ASP A 370 10.11 22.19 14.57
N ALA A 371 9.29 23.22 14.84
CA ALA A 371 9.41 24.06 16.01
C ALA A 371 9.21 23.26 17.32
N ALA A 372 8.20 22.39 17.37
CA ALA A 372 7.94 21.53 18.53
C ALA A 372 9.09 20.51 18.76
N ALA A 373 9.68 19.97 17.68
CA ALA A 373 10.85 19.09 17.76
C ALA A 373 12.07 19.83 18.35
N LYS A 374 12.30 21.10 17.96
CA LYS A 374 13.38 21.91 18.55
C LYS A 374 13.15 22.22 20.02
N ILE A 375 11.92 22.51 20.43
CA ILE A 375 11.56 22.69 21.85
C ILE A 375 11.88 21.41 22.63
N ALA A 376 11.53 20.23 22.11
CA ALA A 376 11.84 18.97 22.76
C ALA A 376 13.37 18.73 22.84
N GLU A 377 14.12 19.04 21.78
CA GLU A 377 15.58 18.92 21.77
C GLU A 377 16.26 19.86 22.77
N ILE A 378 15.78 21.09 22.92
CA ILE A 378 16.24 22.04 23.96
C ILE A 378 16.01 21.46 25.32
N ARG A 379 14.80 21.01 25.63
CA ARG A 379 14.43 20.41 26.93
C ARG A 379 15.31 19.20 27.25
N ASP A 380 15.43 18.26 26.32
CA ASP A 380 16.19 17.02 26.54
C ASP A 380 17.70 17.31 26.70
N THR A 381 18.23 18.27 25.95
CA THR A 381 19.61 18.73 26.10
C THR A 381 19.83 19.36 27.48
N TRP A 382 18.91 20.19 27.94
CA TRP A 382 18.99 20.82 29.25
C TRP A 382 18.90 19.81 30.40
N GLN A 383 17.94 18.88 30.35
CA GLN A 383 17.75 17.88 31.43
C GLN A 383 18.98 16.96 31.59
N ALA A 384 19.70 16.68 30.51
CA ALA A 384 20.91 15.86 30.52
C ALA A 384 22.17 16.64 30.82
N SER A 385 22.12 17.98 30.84
CA SER A 385 23.30 18.85 30.81
C SER A 385 24.11 18.83 32.10
N ALA A 386 25.43 18.96 31.96
CA ALA A 386 26.33 19.28 33.06
C ALA A 386 26.07 20.71 33.60
N TRP A 387 25.60 21.61 32.76
CA TRP A 387 25.25 22.97 33.16
C TRP A 387 24.13 22.99 34.22
N LYS A 388 23.00 22.29 33.99
CA LYS A 388 21.92 22.15 34.99
C LYS A 388 22.45 21.53 36.29
N LYS A 389 23.29 20.51 36.19
CA LYS A 389 23.89 19.85 37.37
C LYS A 389 24.80 20.81 38.15
N CYS A 390 25.59 21.60 37.46
CA CYS A 390 26.44 22.61 38.09
C CYS A 390 25.61 23.64 38.85
N LEU A 391 24.53 24.17 38.25
CA LEU A 391 23.67 25.14 38.92
C LEU A 391 22.95 24.52 40.16
N SER A 392 22.48 23.26 40.04
CA SER A 392 21.84 22.55 41.16
C SER A 392 22.83 22.30 42.31
N ALA A 393 24.07 21.93 42.00
CA ALA A 393 25.09 21.74 42.98
C ALA A 393 25.47 23.05 43.68
N HIS A 394 25.56 24.14 42.93
CA HIS A 394 25.81 25.47 43.49
C HIS A 394 24.65 25.92 44.41
N GLU A 395 23.41 25.77 43.99
CA GLU A 395 22.23 26.16 44.82
C GLU A 395 22.18 25.39 46.13
N ALA A 396 22.59 24.10 46.09
CA ALA A 396 22.69 23.25 47.28
C ALA A 396 23.89 23.59 48.19
N ALA A 397 25.01 24.03 47.63
CA ALA A 397 26.30 24.17 48.34
C ALA A 397 26.51 25.58 48.95
N VAL A 398 25.94 26.60 48.33
CA VAL A 398 26.16 28.01 48.71
C VAL A 398 24.80 28.66 49.07
N PRO A 399 24.22 28.30 50.20
CA PRO A 399 23.07 29.04 50.69
C PRO A 399 23.52 30.47 51.05
N LEU A 400 23.29 31.44 50.19
CA LEU A 400 23.26 32.86 50.52
C LEU A 400 24.57 33.65 50.56
N ALA A 401 25.70 33.18 50.11
CA ALA A 401 26.93 33.95 50.16
C ALA A 401 27.10 35.01 49.01
N VAL A 402 26.34 34.87 47.95
CA VAL A 402 26.20 35.88 46.88
C VAL A 402 24.70 36.05 46.65
N GLU A 403 24.17 37.25 46.79
CA GLU A 403 22.82 37.53 46.36
C GLU A 403 22.75 37.22 44.87
N PRO A 404 22.10 36.11 44.48
CA PRO A 404 21.88 35.84 43.06
C PRO A 404 20.96 36.94 42.58
N GLN A 405 21.27 37.60 41.49
CA GLN A 405 20.40 38.53 40.82
C GLN A 405 19.06 37.82 40.54
N ASN A 406 18.15 37.81 41.52
CA ASN A 406 16.71 37.43 41.46
C ASN A 406 16.29 36.24 40.60
N ARG A 407 17.18 35.35 40.16
CA ARG A 407 16.80 34.20 39.37
C ARG A 407 17.03 32.90 40.14
N GLN A 408 15.95 32.16 40.34
CA GLN A 408 16.01 30.83 40.94
C GLN A 408 16.19 29.76 39.82
N LEU A 409 16.95 28.73 40.10
CA LEU A 409 17.16 27.59 39.17
C LEU A 409 15.82 26.98 38.76
N SER A 410 14.83 26.93 39.64
CA SER A 410 13.46 26.43 39.38
C SER A 410 12.74 27.22 38.28
N ALA A 411 12.91 28.57 38.25
CA ALA A 411 12.32 29.40 37.19
C ALA A 411 12.99 29.15 35.85
N LEU A 412 14.33 29.07 35.82
CA LEU A 412 15.10 28.74 34.62
C LEU A 412 14.74 27.34 34.09
N ASP A 413 14.62 26.34 34.96
CA ASP A 413 14.22 25.00 34.61
C ASP A 413 12.80 24.97 34.01
N GLY A 414 11.87 25.75 34.58
CA GLY A 414 10.51 25.91 34.04
C GLY A 414 10.49 26.52 32.64
N GLU A 415 11.19 27.65 32.43
CA GLU A 415 11.24 28.35 31.16
C GLU A 415 11.87 27.51 30.03
N ILE A 416 12.96 26.79 30.31
CA ILE A 416 13.61 25.92 29.32
C ILE A 416 12.76 24.68 29.05
N SER A 417 12.16 24.07 30.09
CA SER A 417 11.32 22.89 29.93
C SER A 417 10.02 23.20 29.19
N ALA A 418 9.46 24.38 29.34
CA ALA A 418 8.31 24.85 28.58
C ALA A 418 8.68 25.27 27.14
N GLY A 419 9.95 25.47 26.85
CA GLY A 419 10.42 26.00 25.56
C GLY A 419 10.17 27.48 25.38
N GLU A 420 9.95 28.22 26.49
CA GLU A 420 9.61 29.66 26.50
C GLU A 420 10.79 30.59 26.74
N ILE A 421 11.95 30.04 27.11
CA ILE A 421 13.14 30.86 27.39
C ILE A 421 13.50 31.77 26.22
N SER A 422 13.63 33.06 26.51
CA SER A 422 14.08 34.04 25.52
C SER A 422 15.62 34.05 25.38
N ARG A 423 16.13 34.57 24.24
CA ARG A 423 17.56 34.80 24.06
C ARG A 423 18.21 35.65 25.15
N ASN A 424 17.51 36.69 25.61
CA ASN A 424 18.00 37.57 26.63
C ASN A 424 18.08 36.86 27.99
N ASP A 425 17.09 36.03 28.28
CA ASP A 425 17.05 35.27 29.51
C ASP A 425 18.09 34.15 29.52
N LEU A 426 18.32 33.52 28.37
CA LEU A 426 19.39 32.53 28.18
C LEU A 426 20.77 33.18 28.37
N ALA A 427 21.00 34.35 27.77
CA ALA A 427 22.25 35.09 27.93
C ALA A 427 22.46 35.53 29.39
N ALA A 428 21.40 35.95 30.08
CA ALA A 428 21.44 36.27 31.50
C ALA A 428 21.82 35.03 32.36
N ALA A 429 21.28 33.83 31.97
CA ALA A 429 21.61 32.58 32.67
C ALA A 429 23.08 32.16 32.44
N VAL A 430 23.60 32.37 31.25
CA VAL A 430 25.03 32.12 30.92
C VAL A 430 25.92 33.04 31.73
N ASN A 431 25.62 34.34 31.78
CA ASN A 431 26.37 35.33 32.58
C ASN A 431 26.31 34.99 34.06
N TRP A 432 25.13 34.67 34.59
CA TRP A 432 24.97 34.22 35.97
C TRP A 432 25.83 32.99 36.27
N THR A 433 25.86 31.98 35.39
CA THR A 433 26.71 30.81 35.55
C THR A 433 28.21 31.19 35.58
N SER A 434 28.64 32.12 34.72
CA SER A 434 30.01 32.58 34.70
C SER A 434 30.40 33.32 35.99
N GLU A 435 29.53 34.15 36.52
CA GLU A 435 29.73 34.84 37.81
C GLU A 435 29.83 33.86 38.97
N LEU A 436 28.91 32.85 39.01
CA LEU A 436 28.95 31.80 40.01
C LEU A 436 30.24 30.99 40.00
N THR A 437 30.66 30.52 38.81
CA THR A 437 31.88 29.72 38.66
C THR A 437 33.13 30.53 38.93
N GLY A 438 33.13 31.83 38.62
CA GLY A 438 34.24 32.75 38.93
C GLY A 438 34.43 33.01 40.41
N THR A 439 33.38 32.91 41.22
CA THR A 439 33.44 33.14 42.68
C THR A 439 33.85 31.89 43.46
N VAL A 440 33.62 30.66 42.90
CA VAL A 440 33.89 29.40 43.63
C VAL A 440 35.32 29.30 44.15
N ALA A 441 36.31 29.61 43.35
CA ALA A 441 37.72 29.52 43.74
C ALA A 441 38.10 30.48 44.92
N GLY A 442 37.54 31.70 44.89
CA GLY A 442 37.76 32.71 45.96
C GLY A 442 37.05 32.27 47.24
N THR A 443 35.80 31.76 47.12
CA THR A 443 35.02 31.31 48.26
C THR A 443 35.62 30.05 48.91
N LEU A 444 36.14 29.13 48.09
CA LEU A 444 36.84 27.89 48.54
C LEU A 444 38.07 28.30 49.33
N LYS A 445 38.91 29.18 48.79
CA LYS A 445 40.09 29.66 49.48
C LYS A 445 39.79 30.33 50.82
N ALA A 446 38.77 31.18 50.83
CA ALA A 446 38.33 31.84 52.08
C ALA A 446 37.80 30.82 53.11
N ALA A 447 37.14 29.79 52.70
CA ALA A 447 36.68 28.71 53.55
C ALA A 447 37.86 27.88 54.10
N GLU A 448 38.87 27.57 53.26
CA GLU A 448 40.13 26.93 53.67
C GLU A 448 40.96 27.74 54.67
N ASP A 449 41.12 29.01 54.40
CA ASP A 449 41.78 29.94 55.30
C ASP A 449 41.05 30.01 56.68
N ARG A 450 39.71 30.03 56.67
CA ARG A 450 38.91 30.04 57.92
C ARG A 450 39.05 28.71 58.66
N LYS A 451 39.04 27.56 57.93
CA LYS A 451 39.28 26.24 58.53
C LYS A 451 40.64 26.21 59.24
N GLU A 452 41.72 26.66 58.59
CA GLU A 452 43.03 26.72 59.24
C GLU A 452 43.07 27.59 60.50
N GLU A 453 42.36 28.70 60.52
CA GLU A 453 42.22 29.56 61.70
C GLU A 453 41.51 28.86 62.87
N LEU A 454 40.35 28.16 62.54
CA LEU A 454 39.63 27.45 63.58
C LEU A 454 40.41 26.20 64.11
N GLU A 455 41.16 25.53 63.22
CA GLU A 455 42.04 24.39 63.62
C GLU A 455 43.19 24.83 64.55
N ARG A 456 43.71 26.07 64.39
CA ARG A 456 44.70 26.67 65.32
C ARG A 456 44.10 27.08 66.67
N GLU A 457 42.86 27.44 66.74
CA GLU A 457 42.14 27.85 67.92
C GLU A 457 41.57 26.66 68.73
N LEU A 458 41.44 25.47 68.11
CA LEU A 458 40.90 24.27 68.75
C LEU A 458 42.03 23.34 69.19
N PRO A 459 41.90 22.55 70.27
CA PRO A 459 42.86 21.52 70.65
C PRO A 459 42.99 20.46 69.50
N PRO A 460 44.22 20.00 69.15
CA PRO A 460 44.41 19.09 68.03
C PRO A 460 43.53 17.82 68.08
N SER A 461 43.33 17.25 69.28
CA SER A 461 42.50 16.07 69.54
C SER A 461 41.00 16.30 69.14
N LEU A 462 40.54 17.53 69.15
CA LEU A 462 39.17 17.88 68.90
C LEU A 462 38.94 18.20 67.41
N VAL A 463 39.95 18.75 66.75
CA VAL A 463 39.95 18.88 65.28
C VAL A 463 39.90 17.53 64.63
N GLN A 464 40.78 16.61 65.02
CA GLN A 464 40.81 15.23 64.51
C GLN A 464 39.45 14.52 64.72
N LEU A 465 38.81 14.71 65.87
CA LEU A 465 37.53 14.07 66.19
C LEU A 465 36.43 14.60 65.27
N THR A 466 36.39 15.93 65.02
CA THR A 466 35.42 16.55 64.10
C THR A 466 35.59 16.02 62.66
N GLU A 467 36.84 15.92 62.25
CA GLU A 467 37.17 15.33 60.91
C GLU A 467 36.75 13.88 60.78
N GLN A 468 37.07 13.05 61.78
CA GLN A 468 36.70 11.62 61.77
C GLN A 468 35.17 11.42 61.73
N VAL A 469 34.43 12.20 62.50
CA VAL A 469 32.96 12.19 62.52
C VAL A 469 32.38 12.59 61.17
N GLU A 470 32.94 13.61 60.54
CA GLU A 470 32.48 14.04 59.19
C GLU A 470 32.82 13.00 58.15
N TYR A 471 34.00 12.40 58.14
CA TYR A 471 34.33 11.29 57.23
C TYR A 471 33.46 10.06 57.49
N GLY A 472 33.08 9.76 58.73
CA GLY A 472 32.15 8.68 59.08
C GLY A 472 30.76 8.93 58.50
N ARG A 473 30.27 10.18 58.56
CA ARG A 473 29.03 10.62 57.97
C ARG A 473 29.10 10.46 56.42
N GLN A 474 30.16 10.98 55.80
CA GLN A 474 30.39 10.88 54.36
C GLN A 474 30.43 9.41 53.91
N PHE A 475 31.06 8.53 54.70
CA PHE A 475 31.07 7.11 54.41
C PHE A 475 29.67 6.53 54.44
N LYS A 476 28.84 6.81 55.45
CA LYS A 476 27.46 6.36 55.54
C LYS A 476 26.63 6.80 54.31
N ASP A 477 26.69 8.11 54.02
CA ASP A 477 25.92 8.69 52.94
C ASP A 477 26.36 8.13 51.57
N SER A 478 27.69 8.01 51.36
CA SER A 478 28.27 7.45 50.17
C SER A 478 27.96 5.96 50.02
N LEU A 479 27.92 5.18 51.11
CA LEU A 479 27.59 3.75 51.09
C LEU A 479 26.13 3.56 50.63
N LYS A 480 25.20 4.34 51.20
CA LYS A 480 23.80 4.32 50.80
C LYS A 480 23.66 4.67 49.32
N LEU A 481 24.25 5.77 48.88
CA LEU A 481 24.18 6.25 47.52
C LEU A 481 24.84 5.27 46.54
N TYR A 482 25.92 4.62 46.91
CA TYR A 482 26.59 3.60 46.11
C TYR A 482 25.68 2.38 45.88
N ARG A 483 25.03 1.89 46.94
CA ARG A 483 24.07 0.78 46.86
C ARG A 483 22.85 1.12 46.00
N ASP A 484 22.36 2.33 46.15
CA ASP A 484 21.22 2.80 45.34
C ASP A 484 21.61 2.90 43.85
N ASN A 485 22.78 3.45 43.55
CA ASN A 485 23.32 3.53 42.18
C ASN A 485 23.56 2.14 41.57
N GLN A 486 24.06 1.17 42.35
CA GLN A 486 24.23 -0.22 41.88
C GLN A 486 22.89 -0.89 41.59
N ARG A 487 21.89 -0.70 42.47
CA ARG A 487 20.55 -1.24 42.25
C ARG A 487 19.92 -0.64 40.97
N GLU A 488 20.11 0.66 40.78
CA GLU A 488 19.60 1.34 39.58
C GLU A 488 20.32 0.87 38.32
N GLU A 489 21.63 0.73 38.35
CA GLU A 489 22.42 0.14 37.25
C GLU A 489 21.92 -1.25 36.89
N ALA A 490 21.80 -2.16 37.90
CA ALA A 490 21.33 -3.52 37.67
C ALA A 490 19.92 -3.57 37.09
N ALA A 491 19.00 -2.71 37.59
CA ALA A 491 17.64 -2.64 37.09
C ALA A 491 17.57 -2.11 35.63
N ARG A 492 18.41 -1.13 35.30
CA ARG A 492 18.48 -0.57 33.92
C ARG A 492 19.15 -1.56 32.97
N GLN A 493 20.23 -2.23 33.43
CA GLN A 493 20.91 -3.27 32.65
C GLN A 493 19.94 -4.42 32.32
N ALA A 494 19.18 -4.90 33.32
CA ALA A 494 18.22 -5.97 33.11
C ALA A 494 17.17 -5.60 32.07
N ARG A 495 16.72 -4.33 32.07
CA ARG A 495 15.79 -3.82 31.02
C ARG A 495 16.46 -3.79 29.65
N LEU A 496 17.69 -3.29 29.55
CA LEU A 496 18.46 -3.27 28.31
C LEU A 496 18.66 -4.68 27.75
N ASP A 497 19.05 -5.65 28.57
CA ASP A 497 19.22 -7.04 28.15
C ASP A 497 17.94 -7.68 27.59
N ILE A 498 16.79 -7.34 28.16
CA ILE A 498 15.50 -7.78 27.63
C ILE A 498 15.27 -7.18 26.24
N ARG A 499 15.52 -5.88 26.06
CA ARG A 499 15.32 -5.19 24.77
C ARG A 499 16.27 -5.70 23.68
N GLU A 500 17.54 -5.95 24.03
CA GLU A 500 18.52 -6.53 23.10
C GLU A 500 18.18 -7.98 22.72
N ARG A 501 17.65 -8.76 23.65
CA ARG A 501 17.13 -10.11 23.34
C ARG A 501 15.96 -10.04 22.37
N TRP A 502 15.01 -9.12 22.55
CA TRP A 502 13.93 -8.91 21.60
C TRP A 502 14.44 -8.50 20.22
N LYS A 503 15.39 -7.57 20.15
CA LYS A 503 16.04 -7.18 18.88
C LYS A 503 16.69 -8.37 18.19
N SER A 504 17.45 -9.16 18.93
CA SER A 504 18.10 -10.38 18.41
C SER A 504 17.08 -11.42 17.94
N PHE A 505 16.00 -11.62 18.72
CA PHE A 505 14.91 -12.53 18.34
C PHE A 505 14.24 -12.11 17.04
N LEU A 506 13.82 -10.84 16.92
CA LEU A 506 13.16 -10.32 15.71
C LEU A 506 14.07 -10.45 14.49
N SER A 507 15.34 -10.10 14.61
CA SER A 507 16.31 -10.25 13.52
C SER A 507 16.46 -11.70 13.06
N LYS A 508 16.56 -12.65 14.00
CA LYS A 508 16.64 -14.09 13.70
C LYS A 508 15.33 -14.62 13.12
N ALA A 509 14.19 -14.22 13.68
CA ALA A 509 12.88 -14.61 13.19
C ALA A 509 12.68 -14.15 11.74
N THR A 510 13.07 -12.91 11.43
CA THR A 510 13.02 -12.37 10.06
C THR A 510 13.89 -13.16 9.09
N ALA A 511 15.12 -13.52 9.48
CA ALA A 511 16.01 -14.30 8.64
C ALA A 511 15.45 -15.72 8.39
N VAL A 512 15.04 -16.42 9.45
CA VAL A 512 14.47 -17.77 9.33
C VAL A 512 13.19 -17.79 8.49
N PHE A 513 12.33 -16.77 8.69
CA PHE A 513 11.12 -16.65 7.88
C PHE A 513 11.43 -16.37 6.42
N ALA A 514 12.39 -15.49 6.14
CA ALA A 514 12.83 -15.18 4.78
C ALA A 514 13.39 -16.41 4.05
N ASP A 515 14.20 -17.24 4.74
CA ASP A 515 14.74 -18.48 4.20
C ASP A 515 13.63 -19.50 3.91
N ALA A 516 12.68 -19.66 4.83
CA ALA A 516 11.56 -20.58 4.67
C ALA A 516 10.63 -20.15 3.50
N GLU A 517 10.32 -18.86 3.40
CA GLU A 517 9.53 -18.29 2.31
C GLU A 517 10.26 -18.45 0.96
N ALA A 518 11.59 -18.21 0.92
CA ALA A 518 12.40 -18.40 -0.27
C ALA A 518 12.41 -19.87 -0.74
N ALA A 519 12.56 -20.81 0.19
CA ALA A 519 12.51 -22.24 -0.10
C ALA A 519 11.16 -22.68 -0.64
N LEU A 520 10.05 -22.20 -0.04
CA LEU A 520 8.69 -22.48 -0.49
C LEU A 520 8.44 -21.90 -1.88
N SER A 521 8.85 -20.66 -2.12
CA SER A 521 8.74 -19.99 -3.43
C SER A 521 9.52 -20.73 -4.50
N GLN A 522 10.75 -21.14 -4.20
CA GLN A 522 11.58 -21.94 -5.12
C GLN A 522 10.96 -23.30 -5.44
N ALA A 523 10.36 -23.96 -4.44
CA ALA A 523 9.64 -25.23 -4.67
C ALA A 523 8.43 -25.03 -5.58
N ARG A 524 7.68 -23.94 -5.41
CA ARG A 524 6.55 -23.58 -6.29
C ARG A 524 7.01 -23.26 -7.71
N ILE A 525 8.12 -22.52 -7.88
CA ILE A 525 8.73 -22.26 -9.21
C ILE A 525 9.07 -23.57 -9.91
N LYS A 526 9.74 -24.50 -9.21
CA LYS A 526 10.05 -25.82 -9.77
C LYS A 526 8.78 -26.61 -10.13
N GLY A 527 7.70 -26.45 -9.37
CA GLY A 527 6.42 -27.12 -9.61
C GLY A 527 5.74 -26.71 -10.90
N ILE A 528 6.03 -25.51 -11.45
CA ILE A 528 5.45 -25.02 -12.70
C ILE A 528 6.47 -24.97 -13.86
N ASP A 529 7.75 -25.28 -13.61
CA ASP A 529 8.84 -25.08 -14.58
C ASP A 529 8.63 -25.83 -15.89
N ALA A 530 8.31 -27.10 -15.82
CA ALA A 530 8.09 -27.93 -17.00
C ALA A 530 6.89 -27.47 -17.82
N GLU A 531 5.80 -27.10 -17.13
CA GLU A 531 4.54 -26.68 -17.71
C GLU A 531 4.70 -25.35 -18.49
N TYR A 532 5.20 -24.28 -17.85
CA TYR A 532 5.31 -23.00 -18.57
C TYR A 532 6.32 -23.05 -19.72
N LYS A 533 7.43 -23.80 -19.59
CA LYS A 533 8.39 -24.01 -20.67
C LYS A 533 7.77 -24.78 -21.84
N SER A 534 6.92 -25.78 -21.54
CA SER A 534 6.19 -26.53 -22.58
C SER A 534 5.18 -25.62 -23.29
N MET A 535 4.38 -24.84 -22.55
CA MET A 535 3.40 -23.91 -23.11
C MET A 535 4.09 -22.85 -23.98
N PHE A 536 5.17 -22.25 -23.48
CA PHE A 536 5.93 -21.27 -24.24
C PHE A 536 6.42 -21.80 -25.58
N ARG A 537 7.00 -23.02 -25.61
CA ARG A 537 7.42 -23.68 -26.86
C ARG A 537 6.25 -23.94 -27.80
N GLU A 538 5.10 -24.30 -27.27
CA GLU A 538 3.90 -24.57 -28.09
C GLU A 538 3.32 -23.30 -28.70
N ILE A 539 3.32 -22.20 -27.98
CA ILE A 539 2.83 -20.92 -28.47
C ILE A 539 3.82 -20.38 -29.52
N MET A 540 5.11 -20.35 -29.19
CA MET A 540 6.12 -19.70 -30.02
C MET A 540 6.72 -20.61 -31.13
N LYS A 541 6.50 -21.92 -31.02
CA LYS A 541 7.06 -22.93 -31.97
C LYS A 541 8.57 -22.86 -32.12
N VAL A 542 9.30 -22.47 -31.08
CA VAL A 542 10.77 -22.37 -31.04
C VAL A 542 11.34 -23.34 -30.02
N GLY A 543 12.44 -24.01 -30.37
CA GLY A 543 13.16 -24.91 -29.48
C GLY A 543 14.39 -24.29 -28.81
N ASP A 544 15.01 -23.32 -29.47
CA ASP A 544 16.31 -22.76 -29.12
C ASP A 544 16.22 -21.51 -28.20
N VAL A 545 15.03 -21.15 -27.75
CA VAL A 545 14.77 -20.09 -26.78
C VAL A 545 14.10 -20.70 -25.58
N VAL A 546 14.84 -20.86 -24.48
CA VAL A 546 14.35 -21.49 -23.27
C VAL A 546 14.36 -20.49 -22.12
N PRO A 547 13.18 -19.95 -21.73
CA PRO A 547 13.08 -19.06 -20.60
C PRO A 547 13.30 -19.80 -19.28
N ASP A 548 13.80 -19.08 -18.28
CA ASP A 548 14.05 -19.61 -16.95
C ASP A 548 13.72 -18.55 -15.89
N LEU A 549 12.96 -18.94 -14.87
CA LEU A 549 12.60 -18.11 -13.73
C LEU A 549 13.52 -18.44 -12.57
N ARG A 550 14.31 -17.48 -12.14
CA ARG A 550 15.26 -17.66 -11.05
C ARG A 550 15.05 -16.64 -9.94
N ARG A 551 14.75 -17.13 -8.76
CA ARG A 551 14.76 -16.32 -7.56
C ARG A 551 16.18 -16.21 -7.00
N VAL A 552 16.52 -15.05 -6.44
CA VAL A 552 17.76 -14.84 -5.69
C VAL A 552 17.55 -15.33 -4.26
N ASP A 553 18.50 -16.14 -3.76
CA ASP A 553 18.32 -16.91 -2.52
C ASP A 553 17.94 -16.04 -1.30
N ASP A 554 18.53 -14.85 -1.12
CA ASP A 554 18.31 -14.01 0.06
C ASP A 554 17.26 -12.91 -0.15
N ARG A 555 16.65 -12.81 -1.35
CA ARG A 555 15.80 -11.70 -1.73
C ARG A 555 14.51 -12.17 -2.36
N GLU A 556 13.51 -11.30 -2.36
CA GLU A 556 12.28 -11.55 -3.13
C GLU A 556 12.48 -11.39 -4.65
N ASP A 557 13.66 -11.00 -5.09
CA ASP A 557 13.97 -10.70 -6.49
C ASP A 557 13.76 -11.91 -7.39
N LEU A 558 12.89 -11.77 -8.38
CA LEU A 558 12.68 -12.77 -9.44
C LEU A 558 13.32 -12.29 -10.74
N HIS A 559 14.34 -13.02 -11.20
CA HIS A 559 14.98 -12.79 -12.49
C HIS A 559 14.36 -13.65 -13.57
N VAL A 560 14.03 -13.03 -14.70
CA VAL A 560 13.61 -13.72 -15.91
C VAL A 560 14.82 -13.79 -16.85
N GLN A 561 15.36 -14.97 -17.01
CA GLN A 561 16.56 -15.24 -17.80
C GLN A 561 16.24 -16.20 -18.95
N LEU A 562 17.17 -16.33 -19.86
CA LEU A 562 17.16 -17.35 -20.88
C LEU A 562 18.25 -18.37 -20.54
N SER A 563 17.85 -19.59 -20.22
CA SER A 563 18.78 -20.69 -19.97
C SER A 563 19.43 -21.17 -21.26
N ASP A 564 18.74 -21.02 -22.40
CA ASP A 564 19.26 -21.17 -23.75
C ASP A 564 18.64 -20.09 -24.65
N PHE A 565 19.51 -19.48 -25.49
CA PHE A 565 19.14 -18.53 -26.52
C PHE A 565 20.08 -18.77 -27.74
N HIS A 566 19.65 -19.64 -28.63
CA HIS A 566 20.46 -20.04 -29.78
C HIS A 566 21.90 -20.48 -29.41
N GLY A 567 22.01 -21.30 -28.34
CA GLY A 567 23.28 -21.80 -27.82
C GLY A 567 23.97 -20.88 -26.79
N GLN A 568 23.49 -19.65 -26.58
CA GLN A 568 23.99 -18.75 -25.52
C GLN A 568 23.19 -18.94 -24.22
N ARG A 569 23.84 -18.73 -23.08
CA ARG A 569 23.24 -19.04 -21.78
C ARG A 569 23.25 -17.84 -20.83
N ARG A 570 22.31 -17.83 -19.88
CA ARG A 570 22.19 -16.85 -18.78
C ARG A 570 22.03 -15.41 -19.26
N LEU A 571 21.25 -15.20 -20.28
CA LEU A 571 20.99 -13.89 -20.85
C LEU A 571 19.68 -13.32 -20.26
N SER A 572 19.57 -11.99 -20.25
CA SER A 572 18.34 -11.33 -19.79
C SER A 572 17.22 -11.51 -20.83
N ALA A 573 16.13 -12.15 -20.44
CA ALA A 573 14.95 -12.26 -21.29
C ALA A 573 14.34 -10.88 -21.64
N ARG A 574 14.37 -9.93 -20.69
CA ARG A 574 13.88 -8.57 -20.91
C ARG A 574 14.65 -7.83 -22.01
N ALA A 575 15.96 -8.05 -22.11
CA ALA A 575 16.81 -7.34 -23.07
C ALA A 575 16.73 -7.93 -24.49
N LEU A 576 16.47 -9.23 -24.61
CA LEU A 576 16.57 -9.93 -25.89
C LEU A 576 15.24 -10.32 -26.52
N LEU A 577 14.22 -10.61 -25.69
CA LEU A 577 12.94 -11.05 -26.23
C LEU A 577 12.13 -9.86 -26.77
N SER A 578 11.53 -10.05 -27.94
CA SER A 578 10.52 -9.16 -28.50
C SER A 578 9.28 -9.15 -27.60
N GLU A 579 8.38 -8.19 -27.81
CA GLU A 579 7.15 -8.06 -27.06
C GLU A 579 6.29 -9.32 -27.12
N SER A 580 6.14 -9.91 -28.30
CA SER A 580 5.38 -11.15 -28.50
C SER A 580 5.96 -12.31 -27.66
N TYR A 581 7.30 -12.49 -27.69
CA TYR A 581 7.96 -13.51 -26.87
C TYR A 581 7.82 -13.27 -25.37
N ARG A 582 7.92 -12.01 -24.95
CA ARG A 582 7.73 -11.64 -23.54
C ARG A 582 6.32 -11.93 -23.06
N ASN A 583 5.31 -11.58 -23.86
CA ASN A 583 3.92 -11.85 -23.54
C ASN A 583 3.59 -13.35 -23.59
N ALA A 584 4.17 -14.10 -24.52
CA ALA A 584 4.04 -15.56 -24.55
C ALA A 584 4.63 -16.21 -23.30
N LEU A 585 5.78 -15.71 -22.81
CA LEU A 585 6.36 -16.18 -21.57
C LEU A 585 5.48 -15.87 -20.38
N ALA A 586 5.02 -14.61 -20.24
CA ALA A 586 4.17 -14.20 -19.14
C ALA A 586 2.88 -15.04 -19.09
N ILE A 587 2.15 -15.15 -20.22
CA ILE A 587 0.92 -15.93 -20.27
C ILE A 587 1.16 -17.41 -19.92
N SER A 588 2.29 -18.00 -20.41
CA SER A 588 2.65 -19.38 -20.07
C SER A 588 2.86 -19.58 -18.56
N VAL A 589 3.50 -18.62 -17.89
CA VAL A 589 3.74 -18.65 -16.44
C VAL A 589 2.42 -18.53 -15.67
N PHE A 590 1.54 -17.58 -16.06
CA PHE A 590 0.24 -17.41 -15.42
C PHE A 590 -0.66 -18.64 -15.59
N LEU A 591 -0.70 -19.22 -16.79
CA LEU A 591 -1.48 -20.42 -17.07
C LEU A 591 -0.96 -21.65 -16.33
N ALA A 592 0.37 -21.81 -16.24
CA ALA A 592 0.98 -22.90 -15.48
C ALA A 592 0.68 -22.77 -13.97
N ALA A 593 0.72 -21.54 -13.44
CA ALA A 593 0.33 -21.27 -12.05
C ALA A 593 -1.16 -21.56 -11.81
N ALA A 594 -2.05 -21.17 -12.74
CA ALA A 594 -3.47 -21.43 -12.66
C ALA A 594 -3.79 -22.93 -12.61
N LEU A 595 -3.11 -23.76 -13.43
CA LEU A 595 -3.27 -25.21 -13.41
C LEU A 595 -2.89 -25.85 -12.07
N LYS A 596 -1.86 -25.35 -11.42
CA LYS A 596 -1.36 -25.86 -10.12
C LYS A 596 -2.08 -25.26 -8.91
N HIS A 597 -2.92 -24.26 -9.14
CA HIS A 597 -3.66 -23.64 -8.05
C HIS A 597 -4.73 -24.57 -7.48
N SER A 598 -4.76 -24.71 -6.18
CA SER A 598 -5.71 -25.57 -5.46
C SER A 598 -6.88 -24.81 -4.81
N GLY A 599 -6.89 -23.48 -4.94
CA GLY A 599 -7.94 -22.64 -4.35
C GLY A 599 -9.26 -22.60 -5.12
N PRO A 600 -10.25 -21.82 -4.63
CA PRO A 600 -11.60 -21.80 -5.16
C PRO A 600 -11.76 -21.37 -6.62
N PRO A 601 -11.05 -20.38 -7.19
CA PRO A 601 -11.27 -20.00 -8.58
C PRO A 601 -10.73 -21.05 -9.55
N ARG A 602 -11.61 -21.53 -10.42
CA ARG A 602 -11.27 -22.46 -11.53
C ARG A 602 -11.58 -21.87 -12.89
N PHE A 603 -11.61 -20.57 -12.99
CA PHE A 603 -11.79 -19.81 -14.23
C PHE A 603 -10.64 -18.84 -14.47
N VAL A 604 -10.37 -18.58 -15.74
CA VAL A 604 -9.40 -17.58 -16.21
C VAL A 604 -10.10 -16.71 -17.25
N VAL A 605 -10.11 -15.40 -17.01
CA VAL A 605 -10.61 -14.41 -17.97
C VAL A 605 -9.44 -13.71 -18.62
N LEU A 606 -9.38 -13.75 -19.95
CA LEU A 606 -8.32 -13.19 -20.78
C LEU A 606 -8.87 -11.99 -21.56
N ASP A 607 -8.45 -10.76 -21.24
CA ASP A 607 -8.88 -9.54 -21.95
C ASP A 607 -7.80 -9.05 -22.92
N ASP A 608 -8.07 -9.20 -24.21
CA ASP A 608 -7.23 -8.76 -25.32
C ASP A 608 -5.74 -9.16 -25.23
N VAL A 609 -5.46 -10.32 -24.64
CA VAL A 609 -4.09 -10.81 -24.33
C VAL A 609 -3.26 -11.13 -25.57
N THR A 610 -3.88 -11.20 -26.72
CA THR A 610 -3.24 -11.59 -28.00
C THR A 610 -2.86 -10.40 -28.88
N SER A 611 -3.05 -9.17 -28.40
CA SER A 611 -2.85 -7.94 -29.19
C SER A 611 -1.43 -7.77 -29.74
N SER A 612 -0.42 -8.32 -29.08
CA SER A 612 0.99 -8.29 -29.53
C SER A 612 1.42 -9.53 -30.33
N PHE A 613 0.53 -10.51 -30.53
CA PHE A 613 0.84 -11.74 -31.24
C PHE A 613 0.51 -11.60 -32.71
N ASP A 614 1.32 -12.22 -33.54
CA ASP A 614 0.95 -12.46 -34.94
C ASP A 614 -0.14 -13.56 -35.03
N ALA A 615 -0.75 -13.67 -36.18
CA ALA A 615 -1.83 -14.63 -36.44
C ALA A 615 -1.46 -16.10 -36.13
N GLY A 616 -0.21 -16.47 -36.31
CA GLY A 616 0.28 -17.83 -36.04
C GLY A 616 0.31 -18.10 -34.52
N HIS A 617 0.90 -17.20 -33.75
CA HIS A 617 1.00 -17.33 -32.30
C HIS A 617 -0.37 -17.22 -31.61
N GLN A 618 -1.27 -16.36 -32.13
CA GLN A 618 -2.67 -16.32 -31.67
C GLN A 618 -3.35 -17.67 -31.83
N TYR A 619 -3.22 -18.28 -33.01
CA TYR A 619 -3.79 -19.59 -33.30
C TYR A 619 -3.23 -20.68 -32.36
N PHE A 620 -1.91 -20.73 -32.16
CA PHE A 620 -1.28 -21.73 -31.30
C PHE A 620 -1.68 -21.57 -29.82
N LEU A 621 -1.83 -20.35 -29.35
CA LEU A 621 -2.35 -20.10 -28.00
C LEU A 621 -3.80 -20.61 -27.86
N MET A 622 -4.67 -20.33 -28.85
CA MET A 622 -6.07 -20.80 -28.81
C MET A 622 -6.15 -22.33 -28.85
N GLU A 623 -5.32 -22.96 -29.70
CA GLU A 623 -5.24 -24.43 -29.78
C GLU A 623 -4.69 -25.04 -28.48
N LEU A 624 -3.70 -24.45 -27.86
CA LEU A 624 -3.18 -24.86 -26.56
C LEU A 624 -4.31 -24.84 -25.49
N ILE A 625 -5.06 -23.73 -25.40
CA ILE A 625 -6.17 -23.60 -24.48
C ILE A 625 -7.21 -24.68 -24.76
N ARG A 626 -7.63 -24.84 -26.02
CA ARG A 626 -8.68 -25.77 -26.42
C ARG A 626 -8.32 -27.24 -26.21
N THR A 627 -7.07 -27.62 -26.50
CA THR A 627 -6.69 -29.05 -26.56
C THR A 627 -6.04 -29.57 -25.30
N LYS A 628 -5.37 -28.71 -24.51
CA LYS A 628 -4.55 -29.12 -23.36
C LYS A 628 -4.98 -28.54 -22.03
N LEU A 629 -5.45 -27.32 -22.01
CA LEU A 629 -5.71 -26.61 -20.75
C LEU A 629 -7.17 -26.74 -20.31
N GLN A 630 -8.09 -26.72 -21.26
CA GLN A 630 -9.50 -26.98 -21.02
C GLN A 630 -9.77 -28.49 -21.18
N GLN A 631 -9.83 -29.23 -20.09
CA GLN A 631 -10.09 -30.66 -20.08
C GLN A 631 -11.46 -30.94 -19.43
N PRO A 632 -12.53 -31.03 -20.21
CA PRO A 632 -13.89 -31.20 -19.67
C PRO A 632 -14.11 -32.54 -18.94
N GLN A 633 -13.23 -33.51 -19.13
CA GLN A 633 -13.34 -34.84 -18.53
C GLN A 633 -12.51 -35.03 -17.24
N ASN A 634 -11.61 -34.09 -16.92
CA ASN A 634 -10.81 -34.13 -15.70
C ASN A 634 -11.29 -33.06 -14.73
N SER A 635 -11.52 -33.44 -13.46
CA SER A 635 -11.88 -32.53 -12.39
C SER A 635 -10.90 -31.34 -12.18
N ASP A 636 -9.74 -31.39 -12.82
CA ASP A 636 -8.66 -30.39 -12.72
C ASP A 636 -8.63 -29.37 -13.88
N GLY A 637 -9.58 -29.44 -14.83
CA GLY A 637 -9.66 -28.48 -15.95
C GLY A 637 -9.97 -27.05 -15.49
N LEU A 638 -9.50 -26.07 -16.27
CA LEU A 638 -9.80 -24.65 -16.10
C LEU A 638 -10.87 -24.21 -17.08
N GLN A 639 -11.79 -23.38 -16.61
CA GLN A 639 -12.70 -22.64 -17.50
C GLN A 639 -11.96 -21.45 -18.07
N PHE A 640 -12.05 -21.26 -19.39
CA PHE A 640 -11.49 -20.09 -20.08
C PHE A 640 -12.60 -19.20 -20.59
N ILE A 641 -12.44 -17.89 -20.37
CA ILE A 641 -13.29 -16.82 -20.90
C ILE A 641 -12.39 -15.84 -21.63
N ILE A 642 -12.47 -15.80 -22.96
CA ILE A 642 -11.59 -15.04 -23.82
C ILE A 642 -12.37 -13.84 -24.38
N LEU A 643 -11.95 -12.64 -24.05
CA LEU A 643 -12.50 -11.40 -24.60
C LEU A 643 -11.54 -10.93 -25.70
N SER A 644 -12.05 -10.69 -26.92
CA SER A 644 -11.21 -10.26 -28.04
C SER A 644 -11.93 -9.33 -28.99
N HIS A 645 -11.16 -8.44 -29.62
CA HIS A 645 -11.62 -7.57 -30.71
C HIS A 645 -10.96 -7.91 -32.05
N ASP A 646 -10.05 -8.90 -32.05
CA ASP A 646 -9.28 -9.28 -33.24
C ASP A 646 -10.17 -10.01 -34.27
N GLY A 647 -10.20 -9.49 -35.47
CA GLY A 647 -11.04 -10.05 -36.54
C GLY A 647 -10.58 -11.43 -37.07
N LEU A 648 -9.32 -11.83 -36.80
CA LEU A 648 -8.84 -13.19 -37.12
C LEU A 648 -9.37 -14.17 -36.06
N LEU A 649 -9.32 -13.77 -34.79
CA LEU A 649 -9.90 -14.56 -33.71
C LEU A 649 -11.44 -14.63 -33.82
N GLU A 650 -12.10 -13.59 -34.32
CA GLU A 650 -13.55 -13.62 -34.62
C GLU A 650 -13.88 -14.79 -35.55
N LYS A 651 -13.18 -14.88 -36.68
CA LYS A 651 -13.36 -15.96 -37.66
C LYS A 651 -13.09 -17.34 -37.05
N TYR A 652 -12.07 -17.45 -36.21
CA TYR A 652 -11.74 -18.64 -35.48
C TYR A 652 -12.86 -19.05 -34.52
N PHE A 653 -13.34 -18.10 -33.71
CA PHE A 653 -14.45 -18.32 -32.77
C PHE A 653 -15.76 -18.65 -33.44
N ASP A 654 -16.11 -17.97 -34.54
CA ASP A 654 -17.32 -18.28 -35.35
C ASP A 654 -17.30 -19.71 -35.88
N ARG A 655 -16.12 -20.17 -36.31
CA ARG A 655 -15.94 -21.54 -36.80
C ARG A 655 -16.10 -22.58 -35.69
N LEU A 656 -15.61 -22.30 -34.50
CA LEU A 656 -15.68 -23.19 -33.33
C LEU A 656 -17.00 -23.07 -32.57
N GLY A 657 -17.71 -21.98 -32.63
CA GLY A 657 -18.95 -21.75 -31.89
C GLY A 657 -20.08 -22.75 -32.20
N SER A 658 -19.95 -23.50 -33.30
CA SER A 658 -20.84 -24.61 -33.65
C SER A 658 -20.31 -26.00 -33.23
N THR A 659 -19.13 -26.07 -32.60
CA THR A 659 -18.51 -27.32 -32.17
C THR A 659 -18.74 -27.60 -30.69
N PRO A 660 -18.87 -28.85 -30.26
CA PRO A 660 -18.85 -29.18 -28.84
C PRO A 660 -17.54 -28.70 -28.17
N GLY A 661 -17.65 -28.12 -26.97
CA GLY A 661 -16.47 -27.64 -26.22
C GLY A 661 -16.11 -26.18 -26.47
N TRP A 662 -16.88 -25.43 -27.29
CA TRP A 662 -16.72 -24.00 -27.48
C TRP A 662 -18.05 -23.26 -27.39
N HIS A 663 -18.11 -22.21 -26.57
CA HIS A 663 -19.27 -21.33 -26.42
C HIS A 663 -18.89 -19.92 -26.84
N HIS A 664 -19.53 -19.40 -27.88
CA HIS A 664 -19.18 -18.10 -28.46
C HIS A 664 -20.31 -17.10 -28.32
N ASN A 665 -20.00 -15.94 -27.76
CA ASN A 665 -20.85 -14.76 -27.63
C ASN A 665 -20.33 -13.63 -28.50
N LYS A 666 -21.17 -13.06 -29.34
CA LYS A 666 -20.88 -11.83 -30.08
C LYS A 666 -21.70 -10.69 -29.52
N LEU A 667 -21.04 -9.55 -29.27
CA LEU A 667 -21.68 -8.35 -28.76
C LEU A 667 -21.68 -7.24 -29.81
N GLN A 668 -22.75 -6.45 -29.80
CA GLN A 668 -22.90 -5.26 -30.62
C GLN A 668 -23.66 -4.20 -29.82
N GLY A 669 -23.58 -2.94 -30.22
CA GLY A 669 -24.26 -1.85 -29.54
C GLY A 669 -23.65 -0.50 -29.79
N SER A 670 -24.14 0.51 -29.11
CA SER A 670 -23.66 1.89 -29.22
C SER A 670 -23.33 2.49 -27.85
N PRO A 671 -22.43 1.86 -27.05
CA PRO A 671 -22.00 2.46 -25.80
C PRO A 671 -21.27 3.80 -26.05
N PRO A 672 -21.16 4.70 -25.05
CA PRO A 672 -21.65 4.53 -23.68
C PRO A 672 -23.12 4.91 -23.47
N MET A 673 -23.81 5.49 -24.46
CA MET A 673 -25.18 5.94 -24.30
C MET A 673 -26.20 4.82 -24.54
N GLY A 674 -25.98 4.00 -25.58
CA GLY A 674 -26.88 2.94 -25.97
C GLY A 674 -26.58 1.59 -25.30
N ALA A 675 -27.51 0.66 -25.41
CA ALA A 675 -27.36 -0.69 -24.88
C ALA A 675 -26.36 -1.53 -25.69
N ILE A 676 -25.71 -2.45 -25.00
CA ILE A 676 -24.91 -3.53 -25.58
C ILE A 676 -25.79 -4.79 -25.59
N LEU A 677 -25.83 -5.50 -26.71
CA LEU A 677 -26.71 -6.63 -26.96
C LEU A 677 -25.91 -7.82 -27.53
N HIS A 678 -26.41 -9.04 -27.30
CA HIS A 678 -25.93 -10.22 -28.03
C HIS A 678 -26.30 -10.16 -29.50
N GLN A 679 -25.35 -10.47 -30.38
CA GLN A 679 -25.61 -10.38 -31.83
C GLN A 679 -26.73 -11.33 -32.28
N ALA A 680 -26.84 -12.55 -31.73
CA ALA A 680 -27.90 -13.51 -32.08
C ALA A 680 -29.29 -13.06 -31.60
N GLN A 681 -29.37 -12.30 -30.52
CA GLN A 681 -30.60 -11.72 -29.96
C GLN A 681 -30.81 -10.28 -30.47
N GLY A 682 -29.73 -9.66 -30.89
CA GLY A 682 -29.71 -8.23 -31.25
C GLY A 682 -30.63 -7.90 -32.45
N ALA A 683 -30.64 -8.76 -33.48
CA ALA A 683 -31.51 -8.55 -34.65
C ALA A 683 -32.97 -8.68 -34.29
N ASP A 684 -33.36 -9.75 -33.59
CA ASP A 684 -34.73 -10.00 -33.19
C ASP A 684 -35.23 -8.95 -32.20
N ARG A 685 -34.36 -8.55 -31.27
CA ARG A 685 -34.65 -7.53 -30.28
C ARG A 685 -34.74 -6.12 -30.92
N LEU A 686 -33.80 -5.79 -31.81
CA LEU A 686 -33.89 -4.56 -32.61
C LEU A 686 -35.19 -4.51 -33.40
N LYS A 687 -35.55 -5.61 -34.09
CA LYS A 687 -36.82 -5.74 -34.81
C LYS A 687 -38.01 -5.53 -33.90
N THR A 688 -38.04 -6.14 -32.72
CA THR A 688 -39.10 -5.98 -31.73
C THR A 688 -39.21 -4.52 -31.24
N MET A 689 -38.11 -3.89 -30.90
CA MET A 689 -38.06 -2.48 -30.48
C MET A 689 -38.52 -1.56 -31.58
N ILE A 690 -38.02 -1.74 -32.80
CA ILE A 690 -38.45 -0.94 -33.96
C ILE A 690 -39.93 -1.10 -34.17
N THR A 691 -40.44 -2.32 -34.17
CA THR A 691 -41.89 -2.61 -34.38
C THR A 691 -42.75 -1.93 -33.30
N SER A 692 -42.31 -1.96 -32.06
CA SER A 692 -42.96 -1.28 -30.95
C SER A 692 -42.97 0.24 -31.11
N LEU A 693 -41.82 0.85 -31.45
CA LEU A 693 -41.74 2.30 -31.73
C LEU A 693 -42.60 2.75 -32.91
N LEU A 694 -42.57 1.95 -34.01
CA LEU A 694 -43.43 2.24 -35.18
C LEU A 694 -44.92 2.14 -34.83
N SER A 695 -45.29 1.15 -34.03
CA SER A 695 -46.67 0.98 -33.57
C SER A 695 -47.12 2.12 -32.65
N ALA A 696 -46.19 2.71 -31.89
CA ALA A 696 -46.39 3.87 -31.03
C ALA A 696 -46.33 5.21 -31.79
N GLY A 697 -46.09 5.19 -33.12
CA GLY A 697 -45.98 6.42 -33.92
C GLY A 697 -44.64 7.17 -33.73
N GLN A 698 -43.67 6.58 -33.07
CA GLN A 698 -42.39 7.21 -32.75
C GLN A 698 -41.35 6.99 -33.86
N VAL A 699 -41.65 7.49 -35.06
CA VAL A 699 -40.89 7.24 -36.28
C VAL A 699 -39.45 7.70 -36.17
N THR A 700 -39.21 8.91 -35.69
CA THR A 700 -37.87 9.49 -35.57
C THR A 700 -36.96 8.68 -34.65
N GLN A 701 -37.51 8.11 -33.56
CA GLN A 701 -36.74 7.24 -32.65
C GLN A 701 -36.44 5.86 -33.28
N ALA A 702 -37.34 5.37 -34.12
CA ALA A 702 -37.14 4.11 -34.82
C ALA A 702 -36.07 4.20 -35.93
N GLU A 703 -35.89 5.35 -36.58
CA GLU A 703 -35.03 5.51 -37.77
C GLU A 703 -33.57 5.05 -37.53
N SER A 704 -32.95 5.44 -36.40
CA SER A 704 -31.56 5.04 -36.08
C SER A 704 -31.44 3.53 -35.85
N LEU A 705 -32.45 2.91 -35.25
CA LEU A 705 -32.49 1.47 -34.98
C LEU A 705 -32.76 0.69 -36.27
N ILE A 706 -33.60 1.20 -37.16
CA ILE A 706 -33.84 0.61 -38.48
C ILE A 706 -32.57 0.60 -39.31
N ARG A 707 -31.80 1.68 -39.30
CA ARG A 707 -30.49 1.71 -39.95
C ARG A 707 -29.57 0.60 -39.43
N GLN A 708 -29.44 0.49 -38.11
CA GLN A 708 -28.63 -0.55 -37.49
C GLN A 708 -29.10 -1.96 -37.87
N TYR A 709 -30.42 -2.17 -37.92
CA TYR A 709 -31.00 -3.45 -38.32
C TYR A 709 -30.68 -3.80 -39.77
N LEU A 710 -30.81 -2.82 -40.69
CA LEU A 710 -30.50 -2.99 -42.11
C LEU A 710 -29.02 -3.31 -42.32
N GLU A 711 -28.14 -2.51 -41.73
CA GLU A 711 -26.67 -2.75 -41.79
C GLU A 711 -26.28 -4.13 -41.27
N TYR A 712 -26.91 -4.53 -40.18
CA TYR A 712 -26.66 -5.86 -39.59
C TYR A 712 -27.09 -6.99 -40.53
N LYS A 713 -28.32 -6.96 -41.04
CA LYS A 713 -28.86 -8.02 -41.91
C LYS A 713 -28.11 -8.11 -43.24
N LEU A 714 -27.79 -6.97 -43.86
CA LEU A 714 -27.00 -6.95 -45.08
C LEU A 714 -25.59 -7.51 -44.91
N GLN A 715 -24.91 -7.12 -43.80
CA GLN A 715 -23.63 -7.70 -43.48
C GLN A 715 -23.71 -9.20 -43.14
N GLN A 716 -24.83 -9.65 -42.55
CA GLN A 716 -25.08 -11.07 -42.32
C GLN A 716 -25.15 -11.85 -43.66
N ILE A 717 -25.86 -11.31 -44.65
CA ILE A 717 -25.95 -11.88 -45.99
C ILE A 717 -24.52 -12.00 -46.59
N ILE A 718 -23.80 -10.87 -46.63
CA ILE A 718 -22.45 -10.82 -47.19
C ILE A 718 -21.52 -11.87 -46.56
N ARG A 719 -21.53 -12.00 -45.25
CA ARG A 719 -20.68 -12.94 -44.50
C ARG A 719 -21.11 -14.41 -44.68
N ARG A 720 -22.45 -14.66 -44.68
CA ARG A 720 -22.98 -16.05 -44.75
C ARG A 720 -22.83 -16.69 -46.10
N VAL A 721 -22.90 -15.85 -47.16
CA VAL A 721 -22.83 -16.28 -48.54
C VAL A 721 -21.46 -15.99 -49.17
N ASP A 722 -20.47 -15.60 -48.35
CA ASP A 722 -19.10 -15.34 -48.77
C ASP A 722 -19.00 -14.35 -49.95
N ILE A 723 -19.78 -13.29 -49.92
CA ILE A 723 -19.79 -12.28 -50.99
C ILE A 723 -18.49 -11.45 -50.87
N PRO A 724 -17.71 -11.37 -51.96
CA PRO A 724 -16.48 -10.60 -51.95
C PRO A 724 -16.76 -9.09 -51.87
N VAL A 725 -16.08 -8.43 -50.91
CA VAL A 725 -16.13 -6.98 -50.72
C VAL A 725 -14.73 -6.39 -50.89
N PRO A 726 -14.62 -5.11 -51.38
CA PRO A 726 -13.33 -4.43 -51.41
C PRO A 726 -12.61 -4.40 -50.04
N ILE A 727 -11.28 -4.40 -50.05
CA ILE A 727 -10.47 -4.41 -48.82
C ILE A 727 -10.73 -3.16 -47.95
N ASP A 728 -11.09 -2.06 -48.55
CA ASP A 728 -11.44 -0.78 -47.93
C ASP A 728 -12.94 -0.66 -47.57
N PHE A 729 -13.71 -1.71 -47.75
CA PHE A 729 -15.16 -1.71 -47.52
C PHE A 729 -15.59 -1.23 -46.13
N ALA A 730 -14.84 -1.69 -45.10
CA ALA A 730 -15.09 -1.33 -43.73
C ALA A 730 -14.59 0.08 -43.34
N ILE A 731 -13.75 0.71 -44.17
CA ILE A 731 -13.13 2.02 -43.94
C ILE A 731 -13.86 3.12 -44.68
N LYS A 732 -14.68 2.74 -45.67
CA LYS A 732 -15.51 3.68 -46.43
C LYS A 732 -16.55 4.35 -45.55
N ASP A 733 -17.00 5.54 -46.00
CA ASP A 733 -18.00 6.37 -45.32
C ASP A 733 -19.15 5.51 -44.76
N THR A 734 -19.22 5.46 -43.43
CA THR A 734 -20.26 4.73 -42.70
C THR A 734 -21.64 5.24 -42.94
N SER A 735 -21.80 6.49 -43.42
CA SER A 735 -23.11 7.07 -43.76
C SER A 735 -23.82 6.33 -44.91
N ARG A 736 -23.03 5.68 -45.79
CA ARG A 736 -23.51 4.94 -46.96
C ARG A 736 -23.44 3.43 -46.82
N MET A 737 -23.28 2.90 -45.62
CA MET A 737 -23.01 1.46 -45.40
C MET A 737 -24.13 0.57 -45.98
N VAL A 738 -25.37 0.91 -45.78
CA VAL A 738 -26.52 0.16 -46.33
C VAL A 738 -26.42 0.07 -47.86
N ARG A 739 -26.15 1.19 -48.53
CA ARG A 739 -25.99 1.25 -49.98
C ARG A 739 -24.80 0.43 -50.43
N ASN A 740 -23.66 0.58 -49.81
CA ASN A 740 -22.44 -0.17 -50.13
C ASN A 740 -22.66 -1.69 -50.02
N CYS A 741 -23.42 -2.13 -49.00
CA CYS A 741 -23.75 -3.55 -48.83
C CYS A 741 -24.69 -4.03 -49.95
N LEU A 742 -25.70 -3.27 -50.33
CA LEU A 742 -26.63 -3.62 -51.43
C LEU A 742 -25.90 -3.66 -52.75
N ASP A 743 -25.03 -2.70 -53.05
CA ASP A 743 -24.20 -2.65 -54.25
C ASP A 743 -23.24 -3.85 -54.33
N ALA A 744 -22.66 -4.26 -53.20
CA ALA A 744 -21.80 -5.47 -53.16
C ALA A 744 -22.59 -6.75 -53.45
N ILE A 745 -23.80 -6.89 -52.87
CA ILE A 745 -24.67 -8.06 -53.07
C ILE A 745 -25.13 -8.14 -54.52
N THR A 746 -25.67 -7.05 -55.08
CA THR A 746 -26.17 -7.02 -56.46
C THR A 746 -25.07 -7.20 -57.47
N SER A 747 -23.92 -6.55 -57.28
CA SER A 747 -22.76 -6.73 -58.20
C SER A 747 -22.23 -8.17 -58.16
N ALA A 748 -22.19 -8.82 -57.04
CA ALA A 748 -21.75 -10.23 -56.92
C ALA A 748 -22.73 -11.18 -57.60
N ILE A 749 -24.07 -10.95 -57.42
CA ILE A 749 -25.10 -11.74 -58.13
C ILE A 749 -24.97 -11.58 -59.65
N GLU A 750 -24.82 -10.35 -60.14
CA GLU A 750 -24.65 -10.09 -61.60
C GLU A 750 -23.40 -10.75 -62.16
N LEU A 751 -22.29 -10.74 -61.37
CA LEU A 751 -21.03 -11.38 -61.78
C LEU A 751 -21.22 -12.90 -61.94
N HIS A 752 -21.80 -13.56 -60.97
CA HIS A 752 -22.07 -15.00 -61.00
C HIS A 752 -23.13 -15.37 -62.06
N LYS A 753 -24.12 -14.49 -62.28
CA LYS A 753 -25.16 -14.65 -63.32
C LYS A 753 -24.52 -14.60 -64.73
N LYS A 754 -23.64 -13.61 -64.97
CA LYS A 754 -22.87 -13.51 -66.22
C LYS A 754 -21.94 -14.69 -66.47
N ALA A 755 -21.33 -15.24 -65.42
CA ALA A 755 -20.47 -16.40 -65.47
C ALA A 755 -21.20 -17.74 -65.55
N GLY A 756 -22.53 -17.77 -65.41
CA GLY A 756 -23.33 -18.99 -65.38
C GLY A 756 -23.08 -19.90 -64.16
N THR A 757 -22.54 -19.36 -63.10
CA THR A 757 -22.14 -20.10 -61.90
C THR A 757 -23.07 -19.88 -60.72
N LEU A 758 -24.17 -19.09 -60.90
CA LEU A 758 -25.05 -18.75 -59.80
C LEU A 758 -25.91 -19.90 -59.33
N ALA A 759 -25.87 -20.24 -58.04
CA ALA A 759 -26.60 -21.35 -57.42
C ALA A 759 -28.06 -20.94 -56.97
N LEU A 760 -28.40 -19.66 -56.97
CA LEU A 760 -29.74 -19.17 -56.62
C LEU A 760 -30.73 -19.56 -57.71
N GLY A 761 -31.96 -19.90 -57.35
CA GLY A 761 -33.06 -20.17 -58.29
C GLY A 761 -33.57 -18.90 -59.02
N GLU A 762 -34.17 -19.07 -60.20
CA GLU A 762 -34.71 -17.94 -60.99
C GLU A 762 -35.70 -17.07 -60.22
N GLN A 763 -36.59 -17.70 -59.44
CA GLN A 763 -37.54 -16.96 -58.58
C GLN A 763 -36.83 -16.11 -57.50
N GLN A 764 -35.80 -16.65 -56.83
CA GLN A 764 -35.04 -15.91 -55.86
C GLN A 764 -34.35 -14.68 -56.45
N ILE A 765 -33.78 -14.83 -57.65
CA ILE A 765 -33.17 -13.73 -58.39
C ILE A 765 -34.21 -12.67 -58.74
N GLN A 766 -35.37 -13.09 -59.26
CA GLN A 766 -36.44 -12.18 -59.58
C GLN A 766 -36.95 -11.43 -58.38
N ASP A 767 -37.15 -12.09 -57.24
CA ASP A 767 -37.56 -11.49 -56.00
C ASP A 767 -36.55 -10.42 -55.47
N ILE A 768 -35.26 -10.74 -55.59
CA ILE A 768 -34.17 -9.80 -55.24
C ILE A 768 -34.27 -8.53 -56.13
N ASP A 769 -34.25 -8.73 -57.45
CA ASP A 769 -34.12 -7.68 -58.46
C ASP A 769 -35.39 -6.79 -58.57
N THR A 770 -36.59 -7.36 -58.42
CA THR A 770 -37.84 -6.67 -58.70
C THR A 770 -38.63 -6.25 -57.44
N SER A 771 -38.35 -6.87 -56.29
CA SER A 771 -39.16 -6.65 -55.08
C SER A 771 -38.29 -6.10 -53.92
N HIS A 772 -37.29 -6.88 -53.43
CA HIS A 772 -36.66 -6.58 -52.20
C HIS A 772 -35.64 -5.42 -52.23
N VAL A 773 -34.71 -5.46 -53.22
CA VAL A 773 -33.71 -4.38 -53.38
C VAL A 773 -34.38 -3.08 -53.78
N PRO A 774 -35.32 -3.01 -54.74
CA PRO A 774 -36.00 -1.76 -55.04
C PRO A 774 -36.80 -1.17 -53.89
N ALA A 775 -37.47 -2.00 -53.07
CA ALA A 775 -38.21 -1.53 -51.90
C ALA A 775 -37.29 -0.90 -50.83
N ILE A 776 -36.16 -1.49 -50.59
CA ILE A 776 -35.17 -0.94 -49.65
C ILE A 776 -34.57 0.35 -50.20
N VAL A 777 -34.15 0.36 -51.47
CA VAL A 777 -33.55 1.54 -52.09
C VAL A 777 -34.61 2.68 -52.22
N GLY A 778 -35.83 2.39 -52.66
CA GLY A 778 -36.90 3.38 -52.86
C GLY A 778 -37.36 4.00 -51.54
N ASN A 779 -37.62 3.20 -50.54
CA ASN A 779 -38.21 3.65 -49.29
C ASN A 779 -37.20 4.04 -48.21
N TRP A 780 -35.96 3.60 -48.30
CA TRP A 780 -34.96 3.91 -47.27
C TRP A 780 -33.74 4.68 -47.81
N VAL A 781 -32.97 4.08 -48.73
CA VAL A 781 -31.69 4.65 -49.16
C VAL A 781 -31.91 6.02 -49.84
N SER A 782 -32.93 6.15 -50.70
CA SER A 782 -33.21 7.38 -51.42
C SER A 782 -33.69 8.53 -50.54
N HIS A 783 -34.35 8.24 -49.44
CA HIS A 783 -34.89 9.27 -48.52
C HIS A 783 -33.94 9.59 -47.37
N TYR A 784 -33.31 8.58 -46.78
CA TYR A 784 -32.43 8.77 -45.61
C TYR A 784 -31.08 9.43 -45.96
N GLU A 785 -30.44 8.97 -47.06
CA GLU A 785 -29.14 9.53 -47.48
C GLU A 785 -29.27 10.94 -48.11
N THR A 786 -30.42 11.33 -48.62
CA THR A 786 -30.65 12.66 -49.17
C THR A 786 -31.10 13.69 -48.14
N GLY A 787 -31.19 13.32 -46.84
CA GLY A 787 -31.55 14.20 -45.75
C GLY A 787 -33.06 14.55 -45.67
N SER A 788 -33.89 13.84 -46.42
CA SER A 788 -35.36 14.02 -46.43
C SER A 788 -36.10 13.05 -45.49
N GLY A 789 -35.40 12.52 -44.48
CA GLY A 789 -35.89 11.43 -43.61
C GLY A 789 -37.12 11.70 -42.76
N SER A 790 -37.59 12.96 -42.67
CA SER A 790 -38.78 13.28 -41.88
C SER A 790 -40.12 12.99 -42.58
N SER A 791 -40.13 12.44 -43.79
CA SER A 791 -41.32 12.20 -44.59
C SER A 791 -41.79 10.75 -44.69
N LEU A 792 -41.06 9.80 -44.08
CA LEU A 792 -41.42 8.39 -44.16
C LEU A 792 -42.49 8.01 -43.13
N SER A 793 -43.53 7.30 -43.63
CA SER A 793 -44.57 6.80 -42.73
C SER A 793 -44.15 5.51 -42.00
N ALA A 794 -44.69 5.25 -40.81
CA ALA A 794 -44.45 4.04 -40.07
C ALA A 794 -44.73 2.75 -40.89
N PRO A 795 -45.80 2.67 -41.72
CA PRO A 795 -46.00 1.52 -42.59
C PRO A 795 -44.92 1.36 -43.67
N ALA A 796 -44.40 2.45 -44.25
CA ALA A 796 -43.31 2.37 -45.22
C ALA A 796 -42.02 1.81 -44.62
N LEU A 797 -41.68 2.26 -43.41
CA LEU A 797 -40.55 1.76 -42.67
C LEU A 797 -40.72 0.30 -42.23
N GLY A 798 -41.92 -0.11 -41.85
CA GLY A 798 -42.24 -1.52 -41.58
C GLY A 798 -42.06 -2.39 -42.82
N GLY A 799 -42.45 -1.87 -44.01
CA GLY A 799 -42.19 -2.51 -45.29
C GLY A 799 -40.72 -2.72 -45.63
N VAL A 800 -39.86 -1.74 -45.28
CA VAL A 800 -38.40 -1.88 -45.44
C VAL A 800 -37.83 -3.03 -44.60
N ILE A 801 -38.27 -3.14 -43.36
CA ILE A 801 -37.84 -4.24 -42.47
C ILE A 801 -38.30 -5.58 -43.04
N THR A 802 -39.49 -5.72 -43.51
CA THR A 802 -40.02 -6.91 -44.15
C THR A 802 -39.20 -7.25 -45.40
N SER A 803 -38.94 -6.29 -46.26
CA SER A 803 -38.16 -6.51 -47.48
C SER A 803 -36.70 -6.98 -47.19
N ILE A 804 -36.06 -6.49 -46.14
CA ILE A 804 -34.71 -6.93 -45.79
C ILE A 804 -34.72 -8.37 -45.22
N ASP A 805 -35.76 -8.77 -44.49
CA ASP A 805 -35.88 -10.14 -44.00
C ASP A 805 -36.14 -11.13 -45.12
N GLU A 806 -37.03 -10.75 -46.06
CA GLU A 806 -37.31 -11.52 -47.28
C GLU A 806 -36.10 -11.62 -48.19
N LEU A 807 -35.32 -10.52 -48.33
CA LEU A 807 -34.04 -10.54 -49.06
C LEU A 807 -33.07 -11.56 -48.41
N ALA A 808 -32.99 -11.60 -47.11
CA ALA A 808 -32.13 -12.58 -46.39
C ALA A 808 -32.63 -14.01 -46.64
N GLU A 809 -33.92 -14.21 -46.73
CA GLU A 809 -34.48 -15.55 -47.04
C GLU A 809 -34.19 -16.01 -48.47
N CYS A 810 -34.01 -15.12 -49.47
CA CYS A 810 -33.59 -15.48 -50.82
C CYS A 810 -32.20 -16.18 -50.87
N PHE A 811 -31.34 -15.96 -49.85
CA PHE A 811 -30.03 -16.61 -49.70
C PHE A 811 -30.08 -17.88 -48.88
N ARG A 812 -31.24 -18.49 -48.67
CA ARG A 812 -31.44 -19.75 -47.96
C ARG A 812 -32.12 -20.78 -48.85
N TYR A 813 -31.86 -22.01 -48.60
CA TYR A 813 -32.47 -23.16 -49.27
C TYR A 813 -32.94 -24.23 -48.29
N ASP A 814 -33.88 -25.02 -48.68
CA ASP A 814 -34.36 -26.16 -47.90
C ASP A 814 -33.43 -27.37 -48.11
N ASP A 815 -32.72 -27.76 -47.09
CA ASP A 815 -31.88 -28.97 -47.06
C ASP A 815 -32.69 -30.14 -46.56
N THR A 816 -32.97 -31.06 -47.44
CA THR A 816 -33.75 -32.28 -47.17
C THR A 816 -32.87 -33.54 -47.02
N SER A 817 -31.55 -33.39 -47.00
CA SER A 817 -30.58 -34.51 -46.95
C SER A 817 -30.68 -35.35 -45.67
N GLY A 818 -31.21 -34.81 -44.55
CA GLY A 818 -31.36 -35.49 -43.26
C GLY A 818 -32.73 -36.03 -42.92
N GLY A 819 -33.62 -36.17 -43.91
CA GLY A 819 -35.01 -36.70 -43.70
C GLY A 819 -36.02 -35.71 -43.15
N SER A 820 -35.60 -34.53 -42.66
CA SER A 820 -36.43 -33.41 -42.34
C SER A 820 -35.92 -32.16 -43.09
N SER A 821 -36.86 -31.32 -43.57
CA SER A 821 -36.44 -30.05 -44.23
C SER A 821 -35.90 -29.10 -43.20
N VAL A 822 -34.64 -28.67 -43.38
CA VAL A 822 -33.96 -27.67 -42.56
C VAL A 822 -33.55 -26.49 -43.43
N ARG A 823 -33.96 -25.29 -43.03
CA ARG A 823 -33.63 -24.03 -43.75
C ARG A 823 -32.20 -23.65 -43.51
N ARG A 824 -31.30 -23.74 -44.56
CA ARG A 824 -29.87 -23.44 -44.49
C ARG A 824 -29.46 -22.29 -45.39
N TRP A 825 -28.40 -21.55 -45.02
CA TRP A 825 -27.77 -20.55 -45.88
C TRP A 825 -26.98 -21.23 -46.99
N TYR A 826 -26.97 -20.62 -48.19
CA TYR A 826 -25.97 -20.96 -49.16
C TYR A 826 -24.57 -20.69 -48.64
N LYS A 827 -23.58 -21.49 -48.97
CA LYS A 827 -22.20 -21.32 -48.54
C LYS A 827 -21.47 -20.23 -49.34
N ALA A 828 -21.86 -20.11 -50.59
CA ALA A 828 -21.39 -19.07 -51.52
C ALA A 828 -22.45 -18.91 -52.60
N LEU A 829 -22.36 -17.90 -53.46
CA LEU A 829 -23.31 -17.64 -54.54
C LEU A 829 -23.26 -18.75 -55.60
N ASP A 830 -22.19 -19.53 -55.70
CA ASP A 830 -21.97 -20.62 -56.64
C ASP A 830 -22.21 -22.02 -56.03
N ARG A 831 -22.53 -22.14 -54.75
CA ARG A 831 -22.72 -23.45 -54.08
C ARG A 831 -23.60 -23.37 -52.82
N ARG A 832 -24.35 -24.48 -52.68
CA ARG A 832 -25.21 -24.72 -51.51
C ARG A 832 -24.44 -25.08 -50.25
#